data_a42faf440353e38c5c2b72bc44be6aee
#
_entry.id   a42faf440353e38c5c2b72bc44be6aee
#
_cell.length_a   1.000
_cell.length_b   1.000
_cell.length_c   1.000
_cell.angle_alpha   90.00
_cell.angle_beta   90.00
_cell.angle_gamma   90.00
#
_symmetry.space_group_name_H-M   'P 1'
#
loop_
_entity.id
_entity.type
_entity.pdbx_description
1 polymer ?
#
loop_
_entity_poly.entity_id
_entity_poly.type
_entity_poly.pdbx_seq_one_letter_code
_entity_poly.pdbx_strand_id
1 'polypeptide(L)'
;MNKKQKRTRNRILLAIALFVVVYVVAELLPLSTWLGSETAALWAEFALFLVPYLIAGYDVLLRAAKNIGHGQVFDENFLMSVATSGAFALVLFPDSDPHMAEGAAVMLFYQVGELFQSYAVGKSRKSIADMMDIAPDFANVERDGQLVQVDPYEVAVGDEIVVKAGERVPLDGVVLSGTSQLDTAALTGESVPREVREGDEIISGCVNMTGLITVRVTKPFGESTVSRILELVENAAEKKAKTENFITRFARYYTPAVVGIAVLLAVVPPLLLGQSWSEWVQRGLIFLVVSCPCALVISVPLSFFGGIGGASRLGILVKGSNYLETLAGTETVVFDKTGTLTDGSFNVVAIHPQAGIDPDRLLSIAAHAEAYSNHPIALSVKQAYSGPIDQQRIDDVQEQSGHGVRAKIDEHVVLVGNDKLMSECGVGCHECELTGTILHVSLDGEYIGHIVIADVVKPDAAEAVAALRAAGVKKAVMLTGDRADVAAAVAKELGIDEFRAQLLPQDKVAEVEKLLEETHERGSGKGKLAFVGDGINDAPVLTRADIGIAMGAMGSDAAIEAADVVLMDDKPSNIARAIGIARKTMGIVWQNIVFALGIKFLVLVLAAVGIANMWLAVFADVGVAVIAILNAMRAMNVKK
;
A
#
# COMPACT_ATOMS: atom_id res chain seq x y z
N MET A 1 -11.56 -18.33 12.80
CA MET A 1 -12.34 -17.75 13.92
C MET A 1 -11.55 -17.85 15.22
N ASN A 2 -11.37 -16.74 15.91
CA ASN A 2 -10.72 -16.70 17.23
C ASN A 2 -11.66 -17.24 18.33
N LYS A 3 -11.14 -17.42 19.57
CA LYS A 3 -11.88 -17.98 20.71
C LYS A 3 -13.16 -17.17 21.05
N LYS A 4 -13.09 -15.83 20.94
CA LYS A 4 -14.24 -14.92 21.17
C LYS A 4 -15.33 -15.12 20.11
N GLN A 5 -14.96 -15.14 18.82
CA GLN A 5 -15.90 -15.36 17.72
C GLN A 5 -16.59 -16.73 17.79
N LYS A 6 -15.88 -17.80 18.19
CA LYS A 6 -16.48 -19.12 18.40
C LYS A 6 -17.55 -19.09 19.51
N ARG A 7 -17.27 -18.37 20.61
CA ARG A 7 -18.23 -18.21 21.71
C ARG A 7 -19.49 -17.45 21.27
N THR A 8 -19.31 -16.34 20.54
CA THR A 8 -20.42 -15.55 19.98
C THR A 8 -21.25 -16.39 19.01
N ARG A 9 -20.62 -17.13 18.10
CA ARG A 9 -21.31 -18.05 17.19
C ARG A 9 -22.21 -19.06 17.93
N ASN A 10 -21.64 -19.74 18.93
CA ASN A 10 -22.39 -20.74 19.68
C ASN A 10 -23.58 -20.13 20.43
N ARG A 11 -23.44 -18.91 20.97
CA ARG A 11 -24.53 -18.16 21.59
C ARG A 11 -25.63 -17.81 20.59
N ILE A 12 -25.25 -17.31 19.39
CA ILE A 12 -26.21 -17.00 18.32
C ILE A 12 -26.95 -18.25 17.87
N LEU A 13 -26.26 -19.37 17.67
CA LEU A 13 -26.91 -20.64 17.28
C LEU A 13 -27.91 -21.12 18.34
N LEU A 14 -27.58 -21.00 19.64
CA LEU A 14 -28.49 -21.32 20.73
C LEU A 14 -29.73 -20.40 20.71
N ALA A 15 -29.53 -19.10 20.53
CA ALA A 15 -30.62 -18.13 20.47
C ALA A 15 -31.53 -18.36 19.25
N ILE A 16 -30.96 -18.70 18.08
CA ILE A 16 -31.74 -19.07 16.89
C ILE A 16 -32.57 -20.34 17.15
N ALA A 17 -31.95 -21.38 17.72
CA ALA A 17 -32.69 -22.62 18.04
C ALA A 17 -33.87 -22.37 19.00
N LEU A 18 -33.62 -21.56 20.06
CA LEU A 18 -34.69 -21.18 21.00
C LEU A 18 -35.76 -20.32 20.32
N PHE A 19 -35.37 -19.36 19.47
CA PHE A 19 -36.32 -18.54 18.72
C PHE A 19 -37.24 -19.39 17.84
N VAL A 20 -36.66 -20.33 17.07
CA VAL A 20 -37.45 -21.23 16.21
C VAL A 20 -38.42 -22.07 17.04
N VAL A 21 -37.98 -22.62 18.17
CA VAL A 21 -38.86 -23.38 19.07
C VAL A 21 -39.99 -22.50 19.61
N VAL A 22 -39.68 -21.31 20.10
CA VAL A 22 -40.67 -20.35 20.61
C VAL A 22 -41.66 -19.94 19.52
N TYR A 23 -41.16 -19.66 18.30
CA TYR A 23 -42.01 -19.27 17.17
C TYR A 23 -42.98 -20.40 16.79
N VAL A 24 -42.49 -21.63 16.69
CA VAL A 24 -43.31 -22.80 16.38
C VAL A 24 -44.34 -23.06 17.51
N VAL A 25 -43.96 -22.90 18.77
CA VAL A 25 -44.87 -23.04 19.92
C VAL A 25 -45.96 -21.97 19.90
N ALA A 26 -45.61 -20.71 19.64
CA ALA A 26 -46.56 -19.60 19.55
C ALA A 26 -47.57 -19.76 18.39
N GLU A 27 -47.11 -20.29 17.23
CA GLU A 27 -47.96 -20.47 16.05
C GLU A 27 -48.86 -21.73 16.14
N LEU A 28 -48.33 -22.84 16.70
CA LEU A 28 -49.05 -24.12 16.72
C LEU A 28 -49.93 -24.32 17.95
N LEU A 29 -49.61 -23.67 19.08
CA LEU A 29 -50.38 -23.81 20.30
C LEU A 29 -51.32 -22.61 20.47
N PRO A 30 -52.63 -22.84 20.59
CA PRO A 30 -53.58 -21.77 20.86
C PRO A 30 -53.46 -21.29 22.32
N LEU A 31 -52.43 -20.47 22.61
CA LEU A 31 -52.12 -19.98 23.96
C LEU A 31 -53.29 -19.25 24.61
N SER A 32 -54.13 -18.59 23.82
CA SER A 32 -55.37 -17.93 24.31
C SER A 32 -56.41 -18.90 24.88
N THR A 33 -56.57 -20.08 24.27
CA THR A 33 -57.49 -21.11 24.78
C THR A 33 -56.94 -21.82 26.01
N TRP A 34 -55.60 -22.00 26.11
CA TRP A 34 -54.97 -22.65 27.27
C TRP A 34 -54.94 -21.75 28.50
N LEU A 35 -54.71 -20.45 28.31
CA LEU A 35 -54.61 -19.48 29.40
C LEU A 35 -55.95 -18.79 29.72
N GLY A 36 -56.98 -19.03 28.92
CA GLY A 36 -58.35 -18.52 29.16
C GLY A 36 -58.48 -16.99 29.01
N SER A 37 -57.46 -16.29 28.54
CA SER A 37 -57.48 -14.85 28.35
C SER A 37 -56.49 -14.45 27.25
N GLU A 38 -56.89 -13.57 26.31
CA GLU A 38 -56.04 -13.02 25.26
C GLU A 38 -54.88 -12.20 25.85
N THR A 39 -55.12 -11.45 26.91
CA THR A 39 -54.07 -10.66 27.60
C THR A 39 -53.03 -11.55 28.29
N ALA A 40 -53.45 -12.70 28.87
CA ALA A 40 -52.51 -13.65 29.46
C ALA A 40 -51.66 -14.34 28.37
N ALA A 41 -52.25 -14.67 27.22
CA ALA A 41 -51.52 -15.21 26.07
C ALA A 41 -50.47 -14.22 25.53
N LEU A 42 -50.84 -12.97 25.40
CA LEU A 42 -49.92 -11.89 24.95
C LEU A 42 -48.69 -11.73 25.86
N TRP A 43 -48.91 -11.73 27.20
CA TRP A 43 -47.80 -11.66 28.16
C TRP A 43 -46.97 -12.94 28.22
N ALA A 44 -47.58 -14.11 27.95
CA ALA A 44 -46.85 -15.36 27.81
C ALA A 44 -45.94 -15.35 26.57
N GLU A 45 -46.43 -14.89 25.42
CA GLU A 45 -45.63 -14.70 24.19
C GLU A 45 -44.50 -13.71 24.41
N PHE A 46 -44.79 -12.57 25.09
CA PHE A 46 -43.77 -11.59 25.47
C PHE A 46 -42.63 -12.25 26.27
N ALA A 47 -42.97 -13.03 27.30
CA ALA A 47 -41.97 -13.71 28.13
C ALA A 47 -41.18 -14.77 27.33
N LEU A 48 -41.85 -15.50 26.43
CA LEU A 48 -41.23 -16.53 25.60
C LEU A 48 -40.23 -15.91 24.59
N PHE A 49 -40.61 -14.85 23.88
CA PHE A 49 -39.71 -14.19 22.91
C PHE A 49 -38.61 -13.36 23.58
N LEU A 50 -38.82 -12.88 24.82
CA LEU A 50 -37.81 -12.16 25.59
C LEU A 50 -36.57 -13.02 25.89
N VAL A 51 -36.73 -14.35 26.05
CA VAL A 51 -35.59 -15.25 26.33
C VAL A 51 -34.57 -15.28 25.18
N PRO A 52 -34.95 -15.68 23.95
CA PRO A 52 -33.98 -15.66 22.82
C PRO A 52 -33.48 -14.24 22.51
N TYR A 53 -34.31 -13.19 22.68
CA TYR A 53 -33.91 -11.80 22.52
C TYR A 53 -32.78 -11.43 23.48
N LEU A 54 -32.90 -11.71 24.77
CA LEU A 54 -31.87 -11.40 25.76
C LEU A 54 -30.61 -12.25 25.55
N ILE A 55 -30.76 -13.54 25.23
CA ILE A 55 -29.58 -14.39 24.93
C ILE A 55 -28.82 -13.87 23.72
N ALA A 56 -29.50 -13.45 22.67
CA ALA A 56 -28.88 -12.87 21.49
C ALA A 56 -28.26 -11.50 21.79
N GLY A 57 -29.02 -10.59 22.43
CA GLY A 57 -28.76 -9.14 22.41
C GLY A 57 -28.19 -8.56 23.69
N TYR A 58 -27.97 -9.33 24.78
CA TYR A 58 -27.55 -8.76 26.07
C TYR A 58 -26.28 -7.87 25.94
N ASP A 59 -25.32 -8.23 25.09
CA ASP A 59 -24.09 -7.49 24.88
C ASP A 59 -24.29 -6.19 24.09
N VAL A 60 -25.29 -6.16 23.20
CA VAL A 60 -25.70 -4.96 22.45
C VAL A 60 -26.37 -3.98 23.42
N LEU A 61 -27.34 -4.47 24.23
CA LEU A 61 -28.02 -3.66 25.22
C LEU A 61 -27.07 -3.09 26.29
N LEU A 62 -26.12 -3.89 26.77
CA LEU A 62 -25.12 -3.43 27.72
C LEU A 62 -24.16 -2.40 27.10
N ARG A 63 -23.75 -2.59 25.85
CA ARG A 63 -22.92 -1.61 25.14
C ARG A 63 -23.67 -0.31 24.93
N ALA A 64 -24.93 -0.36 24.50
CA ALA A 64 -25.77 0.81 24.34
C ALA A 64 -25.90 1.59 25.66
N ALA A 65 -26.23 0.92 26.75
CA ALA A 65 -26.33 1.53 28.07
C ALA A 65 -25.01 2.15 28.54
N LYS A 66 -23.88 1.48 28.32
CA LYS A 66 -22.57 1.99 28.67
C LYS A 66 -22.19 3.21 27.83
N ASN A 67 -22.46 3.20 26.52
CA ASN A 67 -22.12 4.30 25.60
C ASN A 67 -22.98 5.54 25.90
N ILE A 68 -24.25 5.38 26.26
CA ILE A 68 -25.08 6.46 26.78
C ILE A 68 -24.46 7.10 28.02
N GLY A 69 -23.99 6.27 28.97
CA GLY A 69 -23.33 6.75 30.19
C GLY A 69 -22.02 7.52 29.92
N HIS A 70 -21.39 7.32 28.79
CA HIS A 70 -20.19 8.06 28.35
C HIS A 70 -20.50 9.23 27.37
N GLY A 71 -21.77 9.57 27.18
CA GLY A 71 -22.19 10.67 26.29
C GLY A 71 -22.19 10.34 24.79
N GLN A 72 -21.99 9.07 24.41
CA GLN A 72 -22.07 8.60 23.03
C GLN A 72 -23.46 8.00 22.77
N VAL A 73 -24.46 8.85 22.65
CA VAL A 73 -25.87 8.46 22.63
C VAL A 73 -26.35 7.89 21.30
N PHE A 74 -25.73 8.27 20.17
CA PHE A 74 -26.24 7.95 18.83
C PHE A 74 -25.32 6.97 18.08
N ASP A 75 -25.03 5.82 18.70
CA ASP A 75 -24.31 4.73 18.05
C ASP A 75 -25.26 3.65 17.49
N GLU A 76 -24.71 2.70 16.73
CA GLU A 76 -25.48 1.59 16.14
C GLU A 76 -26.13 0.70 17.20
N ASN A 77 -25.44 0.46 18.34
CA ASN A 77 -25.97 -0.36 19.42
C ASN A 77 -27.20 0.32 20.07
N PHE A 78 -27.17 1.65 20.21
CA PHE A 78 -28.30 2.43 20.69
C PHE A 78 -29.50 2.31 19.74
N LEU A 79 -29.29 2.56 18.41
CA LEU A 79 -30.37 2.47 17.43
C LEU A 79 -31.04 1.10 17.43
N MET A 80 -30.24 0.03 17.43
CA MET A 80 -30.74 -1.35 17.46
C MET A 80 -31.44 -1.67 18.77
N SER A 81 -30.90 -1.21 19.91
CA SER A 81 -31.53 -1.42 21.21
C SER A 81 -32.88 -0.71 21.33
N VAL A 82 -32.95 0.56 20.87
CA VAL A 82 -34.23 1.31 20.89
C VAL A 82 -35.24 0.70 19.95
N ALA A 83 -34.84 0.33 18.73
CA ALA A 83 -35.77 -0.25 17.75
C ALA A 83 -36.31 -1.61 18.20
N THR A 84 -35.46 -2.51 18.69
CA THR A 84 -35.87 -3.86 19.10
C THR A 84 -36.60 -3.86 20.43
N SER A 85 -36.14 -3.08 21.43
CA SER A 85 -36.89 -2.92 22.69
C SER A 85 -38.21 -2.20 22.47
N GLY A 86 -38.26 -1.22 21.54
CA GLY A 86 -39.49 -0.55 21.14
C GLY A 86 -40.51 -1.51 20.51
N ALA A 87 -40.08 -2.47 19.70
CA ALA A 87 -40.96 -3.50 19.16
C ALA A 87 -41.60 -4.35 20.25
N PHE A 88 -40.88 -4.68 21.32
CA PHE A 88 -41.46 -5.32 22.51
C PHE A 88 -42.40 -4.37 23.28
N ALA A 89 -42.06 -3.09 23.38
CA ALA A 89 -42.86 -2.10 24.10
C ALA A 89 -44.20 -1.79 23.40
N LEU A 90 -44.37 -2.11 22.12
CA LEU A 90 -45.64 -1.95 21.40
C LEU A 90 -46.77 -2.77 22.05
N VAL A 91 -46.46 -3.82 22.80
CA VAL A 91 -47.46 -4.57 23.59
C VAL A 91 -48.22 -3.69 24.58
N LEU A 92 -47.70 -2.55 24.99
CA LEU A 92 -48.35 -1.61 25.91
C LEU A 92 -49.43 -0.74 25.25
N PHE A 93 -49.53 -0.75 23.92
CA PHE A 93 -50.55 -0.01 23.19
C PHE A 93 -51.81 -0.90 23.00
N PRO A 94 -53.01 -0.42 23.33
CA PRO A 94 -54.24 -1.23 23.33
C PRO A 94 -54.65 -1.82 21.97
N ASP A 95 -54.25 -1.15 20.88
CA ASP A 95 -54.66 -1.48 19.50
C ASP A 95 -53.48 -2.00 18.67
N SER A 96 -52.43 -2.54 19.31
CA SER A 96 -51.25 -3.01 18.60
C SER A 96 -51.28 -4.50 18.32
N ASP A 97 -50.92 -4.89 17.10
CA ASP A 97 -50.49 -6.26 16.83
C ASP A 97 -49.14 -6.54 17.53
N PRO A 98 -48.95 -7.72 18.09
CA PRO A 98 -47.68 -8.04 18.77
C PRO A 98 -46.53 -8.20 17.76
N HIS A 99 -45.50 -7.38 17.91
CA HIS A 99 -44.27 -7.40 17.06
C HIS A 99 -43.05 -7.98 17.81
N MET A 100 -43.25 -8.79 18.84
CA MET A 100 -42.19 -9.35 19.68
C MET A 100 -41.30 -10.34 18.92
N ALA A 101 -41.91 -11.17 18.08
CA ALA A 101 -41.21 -12.10 17.20
C ALA A 101 -40.28 -11.34 16.24
N GLU A 102 -40.77 -10.24 15.64
CA GLU A 102 -39.99 -9.40 14.74
C GLU A 102 -38.83 -8.72 15.49
N GLY A 103 -39.05 -8.14 16.68
CA GLY A 103 -38.02 -7.55 17.50
C GLY A 103 -36.89 -8.52 17.89
N ALA A 104 -37.26 -9.76 18.28
CA ALA A 104 -36.30 -10.81 18.58
C ALA A 104 -35.53 -11.26 17.34
N ALA A 105 -36.21 -11.42 16.21
CA ALA A 105 -35.58 -11.79 14.94
C ALA A 105 -34.60 -10.72 14.43
N VAL A 106 -34.98 -9.43 14.52
CA VAL A 106 -34.11 -8.31 14.18
C VAL A 106 -32.81 -8.36 14.96
N MET A 107 -32.89 -8.57 16.28
CA MET A 107 -31.69 -8.69 17.12
C MET A 107 -30.84 -9.90 16.74
N LEU A 108 -31.45 -11.05 16.40
CA LEU A 108 -30.73 -12.23 15.90
C LEU A 108 -30.00 -11.96 14.58
N PHE A 109 -30.70 -11.38 13.60
CA PHE A 109 -30.08 -11.04 12.31
C PHE A 109 -28.96 -10.03 12.46
N TYR A 110 -29.14 -9.02 13.31
CA TYR A 110 -28.09 -8.07 13.63
C TYR A 110 -26.84 -8.78 14.19
N GLN A 111 -27.00 -9.68 15.14
CA GLN A 111 -25.89 -10.45 15.71
C GLN A 111 -25.20 -11.37 14.70
N VAL A 112 -25.96 -11.98 13.77
CA VAL A 112 -25.39 -12.76 12.66
C VAL A 112 -24.55 -11.84 11.76
N GLY A 113 -25.07 -10.66 11.42
CA GLY A 113 -24.38 -9.65 10.64
C GLY A 113 -23.08 -9.20 11.30
N GLU A 114 -23.11 -8.85 12.59
CA GLU A 114 -21.95 -8.48 13.40
C GLU A 114 -20.88 -9.59 13.46
N LEU A 115 -21.31 -10.85 13.61
CA LEU A 115 -20.38 -11.99 13.59
C LEU A 115 -19.71 -12.15 12.23
N PHE A 116 -20.50 -12.07 11.13
CA PHE A 116 -19.97 -12.16 9.77
C PHE A 116 -18.97 -11.04 9.48
N GLN A 117 -19.32 -9.81 9.85
CA GLN A 117 -18.49 -8.63 9.75
C GLN A 117 -17.17 -8.79 10.50
N SER A 118 -17.23 -9.17 11.79
CA SER A 118 -16.04 -9.42 12.61
C SER A 118 -15.16 -10.52 12.02
N TYR A 119 -15.75 -11.54 11.41
CA TYR A 119 -15.02 -12.61 10.72
C TYR A 119 -14.35 -12.10 9.44
N ALA A 120 -15.07 -11.36 8.59
CA ALA A 120 -14.56 -10.83 7.33
C ALA A 120 -13.41 -9.82 7.54
N VAL A 121 -13.58 -8.88 8.48
CA VAL A 121 -12.54 -7.93 8.89
C VAL A 121 -11.33 -8.66 9.47
N GLY A 122 -11.56 -9.66 10.34
CA GLY A 122 -10.48 -10.46 10.91
C GLY A 122 -9.73 -11.28 9.86
N LYS A 123 -10.42 -11.82 8.84
CA LYS A 123 -9.81 -12.54 7.72
C LYS A 123 -8.98 -11.59 6.83
N SER A 124 -9.50 -10.39 6.55
CA SER A 124 -8.76 -9.38 5.77
C SER A 124 -7.50 -8.92 6.50
N ARG A 125 -7.62 -8.60 7.80
CA ARG A 125 -6.43 -8.26 8.62
C ARG A 125 -5.46 -9.43 8.72
N LYS A 126 -5.94 -10.66 8.85
CA LYS A 126 -5.08 -11.84 8.85
C LYS A 126 -4.40 -12.05 7.49
N SER A 127 -5.06 -11.83 6.37
CA SER A 127 -4.42 -11.90 5.04
C SER A 127 -3.31 -10.85 4.88
N ILE A 128 -3.44 -9.68 5.51
CA ILE A 128 -2.38 -8.68 5.57
C ILE A 128 -1.27 -9.15 6.53
N ALA A 129 -1.62 -9.71 7.68
CA ALA A 129 -0.66 -10.29 8.63
C ALA A 129 0.04 -11.55 8.08
N ASP A 130 -0.66 -12.39 7.28
CA ASP A 130 -0.04 -13.54 6.58
C ASP A 130 0.93 -13.08 5.45
N MET A 131 0.78 -11.83 4.96
CA MET A 131 1.80 -11.17 4.14
C MET A 131 2.97 -10.67 4.98
N MET A 132 2.72 -10.38 6.27
CA MET A 132 3.72 -10.07 7.28
C MET A 132 4.42 -11.32 7.83
N ASP A 133 4.08 -12.51 7.35
CA ASP A 133 4.82 -13.77 7.62
C ASP A 133 6.20 -13.80 6.90
N ILE A 134 6.71 -12.60 6.61
CA ILE A 134 8.11 -12.36 6.22
C ILE A 134 9.05 -12.23 7.43
N ALA A 135 8.50 -12.03 8.63
CA ALA A 135 9.30 -11.93 9.84
C ALA A 135 9.99 -13.27 10.13
N PRO A 136 11.29 -13.27 10.38
CA PRO A 136 12.02 -14.46 10.83
C PRO A 136 11.67 -14.74 12.29
N ASP A 137 11.49 -16.03 12.61
CA ASP A 137 11.18 -16.47 13.98
C ASP A 137 12.43 -16.54 14.86
N PHE A 138 13.62 -16.75 14.27
CA PHE A 138 14.89 -16.91 14.98
C PHE A 138 16.09 -16.56 14.09
N ALA A 139 17.25 -16.36 14.72
CA ALA A 139 18.56 -16.27 14.07
C ALA A 139 19.46 -17.40 14.61
N ASN A 140 20.27 -18.05 13.74
CA ASN A 140 21.29 -18.99 14.19
C ASN A 140 22.62 -18.24 14.35
N VAL A 141 23.12 -18.13 15.56
CA VAL A 141 24.41 -17.49 15.90
C VAL A 141 25.37 -18.58 16.36
N GLU A 142 26.62 -18.49 15.92
CA GLU A 142 27.66 -19.39 16.42
C GLU A 142 28.20 -18.86 17.76
N ARG A 143 28.01 -19.63 18.85
CA ARG A 143 28.55 -19.35 20.18
C ARG A 143 29.31 -20.58 20.67
N ASP A 144 30.56 -20.39 21.04
CA ASP A 144 31.43 -21.47 21.53
C ASP A 144 31.54 -22.69 20.60
N GLY A 145 31.52 -22.45 19.26
CA GLY A 145 31.59 -23.52 18.24
C GLY A 145 30.30 -24.32 18.06
N GLN A 146 29.17 -23.84 18.61
CA GLN A 146 27.85 -24.44 18.44
C GLN A 146 26.87 -23.40 17.88
N LEU A 147 26.02 -23.85 16.93
CA LEU A 147 24.93 -23.03 16.42
C LEU A 147 23.78 -23.00 17.43
N VAL A 148 23.50 -21.83 17.97
CA VAL A 148 22.42 -21.56 18.93
C VAL A 148 21.35 -20.72 18.25
N GLN A 149 20.08 -21.12 18.38
CA GLN A 149 18.96 -20.31 17.94
C GLN A 149 18.64 -19.26 19.00
N VAL A 150 18.63 -17.99 18.59
CA VAL A 150 18.33 -16.83 19.44
C VAL A 150 17.20 -16.00 18.79
N ASP A 151 16.56 -15.15 19.60
CA ASP A 151 15.63 -14.16 19.08
C ASP A 151 16.42 -13.15 18.22
N PRO A 152 15.93 -12.78 17.01
CA PRO A 152 16.59 -11.78 16.17
C PRO A 152 16.89 -10.45 16.88
N TYR A 153 16.12 -10.07 17.89
CA TYR A 153 16.38 -8.89 18.72
C TYR A 153 17.62 -9.01 19.62
N GLU A 154 18.11 -10.21 19.87
CA GLU A 154 19.31 -10.46 20.69
C GLU A 154 20.61 -10.41 19.88
N VAL A 155 20.53 -10.28 18.55
CA VAL A 155 21.68 -10.25 17.65
C VAL A 155 22.19 -8.82 17.50
N ALA A 156 23.47 -8.59 17.74
CA ALA A 156 24.11 -7.28 17.62
C ALA A 156 24.68 -7.04 16.22
N VAL A 157 24.89 -5.77 15.88
CA VAL A 157 25.62 -5.38 14.67
C VAL A 157 27.06 -5.86 14.77
N GLY A 158 27.53 -6.56 13.71
CA GLY A 158 28.84 -7.19 13.63
C GLY A 158 28.86 -8.67 14.00
N ASP A 159 27.78 -9.21 14.60
CA ASP A 159 27.65 -10.65 14.83
C ASP A 159 27.57 -11.44 13.52
N GLU A 160 27.99 -12.69 13.59
CA GLU A 160 27.92 -13.62 12.48
C GLU A 160 26.74 -14.57 12.65
N ILE A 161 25.85 -14.58 11.67
CA ILE A 161 24.68 -15.47 11.63
C ILE A 161 24.82 -16.49 10.50
N VAL A 162 24.30 -17.67 10.73
CA VAL A 162 24.31 -18.77 9.74
C VAL A 162 22.89 -19.03 9.26
N VAL A 163 22.69 -18.94 7.94
CA VAL A 163 21.38 -19.14 7.30
C VAL A 163 21.44 -20.40 6.44
N LYS A 164 20.66 -21.42 6.82
CA LYS A 164 20.58 -22.70 6.13
C LYS A 164 19.59 -22.65 4.97
N ALA A 165 19.71 -23.60 4.04
CA ALA A 165 18.73 -23.78 2.98
C ALA A 165 17.31 -24.01 3.56
N GLY A 166 16.32 -23.28 3.05
CA GLY A 166 14.94 -23.28 3.52
C GLY A 166 14.67 -22.30 4.68
N GLU A 167 15.69 -21.67 5.28
CA GLU A 167 15.52 -20.69 6.34
C GLU A 167 15.39 -19.27 5.77
N ARG A 168 14.73 -18.39 6.52
CA ARG A 168 14.68 -16.96 6.22
C ARG A 168 15.91 -16.25 6.74
N VAL A 169 16.41 -15.29 5.97
CA VAL A 169 17.47 -14.37 6.39
C VAL A 169 16.92 -13.50 7.54
N PRO A 170 17.46 -13.62 8.76
CA PRO A 170 16.87 -12.96 9.92
C PRO A 170 17.19 -11.46 10.03
N LEU A 171 18.36 -11.03 9.57
CA LEU A 171 18.83 -9.64 9.65
C LEU A 171 19.53 -9.23 8.35
N ASP A 172 19.57 -7.93 8.10
CA ASP A 172 20.32 -7.35 7.00
C ASP A 172 21.83 -7.50 7.24
N GLY A 173 22.60 -7.82 6.21
CA GLY A 173 24.04 -8.04 6.37
C GLY A 173 24.79 -8.25 5.07
N VAL A 174 26.06 -8.60 5.21
CA VAL A 174 26.97 -8.93 4.10
C VAL A 174 27.38 -10.39 4.20
N VAL A 175 27.34 -11.12 3.08
CA VAL A 175 27.76 -12.52 3.00
C VAL A 175 29.26 -12.61 3.23
N LEU A 176 29.68 -13.35 4.27
CA LEU A 176 31.10 -13.61 4.58
C LEU A 176 31.63 -14.85 3.89
N SER A 177 30.77 -15.85 3.73
CA SER A 177 31.15 -17.12 3.08
C SER A 177 29.92 -17.85 2.57
N GLY A 178 30.11 -18.65 1.54
CA GLY A 178 29.06 -19.44 0.91
C GLY A 178 28.49 -18.79 -0.35
N THR A 179 27.76 -19.60 -1.12
CA THR A 179 27.00 -19.15 -2.30
C THR A 179 25.62 -19.76 -2.24
N SER A 180 24.60 -18.99 -2.58
CA SER A 180 23.22 -19.48 -2.59
C SER A 180 22.33 -18.71 -3.57
N GLN A 181 21.08 -19.17 -3.69
CA GLN A 181 20.00 -18.45 -4.33
C GLN A 181 19.01 -18.02 -3.26
N LEU A 182 18.64 -16.74 -3.27
CA LEU A 182 17.66 -16.14 -2.37
C LEU A 182 16.33 -15.92 -3.10
N ASP A 183 15.25 -16.46 -2.56
CA ASP A 183 13.90 -16.10 -2.98
C ASP A 183 13.50 -14.79 -2.32
N THR A 184 13.36 -13.75 -3.16
CA THR A 184 12.97 -12.39 -2.74
C THR A 184 11.50 -12.12 -3.02
N ALA A 185 10.74 -13.08 -3.56
CA ALA A 185 9.37 -12.89 -4.04
C ALA A 185 8.40 -12.32 -2.98
N ALA A 186 8.63 -12.64 -1.71
CA ALA A 186 7.81 -12.13 -0.61
C ALA A 186 8.01 -10.63 -0.35
N LEU A 187 9.17 -10.07 -0.73
CA LEU A 187 9.56 -8.68 -0.52
C LEU A 187 9.36 -7.84 -1.79
N THR A 188 9.90 -8.33 -2.91
CA THR A 188 9.93 -7.59 -4.18
C THR A 188 8.80 -7.98 -5.14
N GLY A 189 8.16 -9.11 -4.92
CA GLY A 189 7.20 -9.69 -5.88
C GLY A 189 7.85 -10.40 -7.07
N GLU A 190 9.19 -10.41 -7.17
CA GLU A 190 9.92 -11.08 -8.23
C GLU A 190 9.95 -12.60 -8.03
N SER A 191 9.67 -13.36 -9.09
CA SER A 191 9.65 -14.83 -9.02
C SER A 191 11.01 -15.47 -9.34
N VAL A 192 11.99 -14.66 -9.79
CA VAL A 192 13.34 -15.15 -10.14
C VAL A 192 14.24 -15.04 -8.91
N PRO A 193 14.82 -16.15 -8.42
CA PRO A 193 15.75 -16.10 -7.30
C PRO A 193 17.02 -15.32 -7.63
N ARG A 194 17.49 -14.53 -6.67
CA ARG A 194 18.74 -13.77 -6.76
C ARG A 194 19.92 -14.63 -6.31
N GLU A 195 20.94 -14.78 -7.14
CA GLU A 195 22.20 -15.41 -6.73
C GLU A 195 22.98 -14.47 -5.80
N VAL A 196 23.57 -15.03 -4.74
CA VAL A 196 24.41 -14.29 -3.79
C VAL A 196 25.71 -15.04 -3.52
N ARG A 197 26.79 -14.27 -3.38
CA ARG A 197 28.17 -14.73 -3.19
C ARG A 197 28.83 -13.95 -2.05
N GLU A 198 30.04 -14.36 -1.68
CA GLU A 198 30.86 -13.64 -0.71
C GLU A 198 31.05 -12.17 -1.11
N GLY A 199 30.78 -11.25 -0.20
CA GLY A 199 30.83 -9.80 -0.39
C GLY A 199 29.50 -9.15 -0.78
N ASP A 200 28.48 -9.94 -1.14
CA ASP A 200 27.17 -9.39 -1.53
C ASP A 200 26.36 -8.97 -0.30
N GLU A 201 25.64 -7.87 -0.44
CA GLU A 201 24.65 -7.43 0.56
C GLU A 201 23.37 -8.28 0.44
N ILE A 202 22.85 -8.68 1.59
CA ILE A 202 21.58 -9.38 1.69
C ILE A 202 20.65 -8.69 2.67
N ILE A 203 19.35 -8.85 2.42
CA ILE A 203 18.29 -8.23 3.23
C ILE A 203 17.49 -9.31 3.99
N SER A 204 17.02 -8.91 5.17
CA SER A 204 16.16 -9.76 6.00
C SER A 204 14.84 -10.09 5.29
N GLY A 205 14.26 -11.25 5.59
CA GLY A 205 12.99 -11.71 5.03
C GLY A 205 13.07 -12.51 3.73
N CYS A 206 14.21 -12.49 3.01
CA CYS A 206 14.45 -13.40 1.89
C CYS A 206 14.55 -14.86 2.38
N VAL A 207 14.16 -15.83 1.55
CA VAL A 207 14.32 -17.24 1.86
C VAL A 207 15.57 -17.78 1.18
N ASN A 208 16.49 -18.33 1.96
CA ASN A 208 17.67 -19.02 1.44
C ASN A 208 17.26 -20.36 0.81
N MET A 209 17.50 -20.57 -0.49
CA MET A 209 16.96 -21.73 -1.21
C MET A 209 17.92 -22.93 -1.26
N THR A 210 19.23 -22.72 -1.41
CA THR A 210 20.12 -23.82 -1.82
C THR A 210 21.32 -24.03 -0.90
N GLY A 211 22.14 -23.03 -0.67
CA GLY A 211 23.41 -23.13 0.03
C GLY A 211 23.33 -22.80 1.53
N LEU A 212 24.44 -23.05 2.23
CA LEU A 212 24.69 -22.50 3.56
C LEU A 212 25.43 -21.18 3.37
N ILE A 213 24.93 -20.10 3.95
CA ILE A 213 25.61 -18.80 3.93
C ILE A 213 25.86 -18.30 5.35
N THR A 214 27.04 -17.72 5.56
CA THR A 214 27.37 -16.99 6.79
C THR A 214 27.33 -15.49 6.48
N VAL A 215 26.68 -14.74 7.33
CA VAL A 215 26.37 -13.33 7.11
C VAL A 215 26.83 -12.52 8.31
N ARG A 216 27.54 -11.42 8.07
CA ARG A 216 27.84 -10.42 9.09
C ARG A 216 26.72 -9.40 9.14
N VAL A 217 26.10 -9.25 10.29
CA VAL A 217 24.97 -8.35 10.52
C VAL A 217 25.42 -6.90 10.43
N THR A 218 24.71 -6.08 9.64
CA THR A 218 24.99 -4.66 9.42
C THR A 218 24.02 -3.73 10.14
N LYS A 219 22.80 -4.19 10.44
CA LYS A 219 21.76 -3.41 11.11
C LYS A 219 21.11 -4.22 12.25
N PRO A 220 20.71 -3.59 13.37
CA PRO A 220 19.93 -4.27 14.40
C PRO A 220 18.55 -4.66 13.86
N PHE A 221 17.90 -5.67 14.44
CA PHE A 221 16.62 -6.19 13.92
C PHE A 221 15.53 -5.12 13.81
N GLY A 222 15.41 -4.18 14.77
CA GLY A 222 14.44 -3.09 14.70
C GLY A 222 14.62 -2.13 13.51
N GLU A 223 15.82 -2.07 12.94
CA GLU A 223 16.16 -1.25 11.77
C GLU A 223 16.29 -2.10 10.49
N SER A 224 16.07 -3.41 10.58
CA SER A 224 16.14 -4.30 9.43
C SER A 224 15.05 -4.01 8.40
N THR A 225 15.30 -4.38 7.15
CA THR A 225 14.36 -4.21 6.03
C THR A 225 12.98 -4.80 6.36
N VAL A 226 12.94 -6.00 6.94
CA VAL A 226 11.68 -6.64 7.36
C VAL A 226 10.96 -5.82 8.42
N SER A 227 11.64 -5.39 9.47
CA SER A 227 11.01 -4.62 10.56
C SER A 227 10.41 -3.31 10.05
N ARG A 228 11.10 -2.62 9.15
CA ARG A 228 10.59 -1.39 8.54
C ARG A 228 9.38 -1.62 7.63
N ILE A 229 9.39 -2.69 6.82
CA ILE A 229 8.24 -3.06 6.00
C ILE A 229 7.03 -3.33 6.89
N LEU A 230 7.21 -4.10 7.98
CA LEU A 230 6.16 -4.40 8.93
C LEU A 230 5.59 -3.13 9.57
N GLU A 231 6.45 -2.24 10.03
CA GLU A 231 6.08 -0.93 10.60
C GLU A 231 5.30 -0.07 9.60
N LEU A 232 5.75 0.01 8.34
CA LEU A 232 5.06 0.77 7.29
C LEU A 232 3.66 0.24 7.02
N VAL A 233 3.50 -1.09 6.97
CA VAL A 233 2.19 -1.72 6.74
C VAL A 233 1.27 -1.56 7.96
N GLU A 234 1.80 -1.66 9.18
CA GLU A 234 1.04 -1.46 10.40
C GLU A 234 0.58 0.01 10.56
N ASN A 235 1.49 0.96 10.34
CA ASN A 235 1.20 2.39 10.43
C ASN A 235 0.33 2.89 9.26
N ALA A 236 0.28 2.19 8.12
CA ALA A 236 -0.59 2.54 7.00
C ALA A 236 -2.09 2.60 7.39
N ALA A 237 -2.47 1.88 8.45
CA ALA A 237 -3.84 1.91 9.00
C ALA A 237 -4.20 3.23 9.70
N GLU A 238 -3.22 4.01 10.14
CA GLU A 238 -3.45 5.24 10.90
C GLU A 238 -3.75 6.45 10.00
N LYS A 239 -3.18 6.49 8.80
CA LYS A 239 -3.33 7.60 7.84
C LYS A 239 -4.59 7.42 6.99
N LYS A 240 -5.73 7.91 7.50
CA LYS A 240 -7.04 7.75 6.87
C LYS A 240 -7.24 8.63 5.64
N ALA A 241 -7.82 8.03 4.59
CA ALA A 241 -8.25 8.72 3.37
C ALA A 241 -9.26 9.84 3.65
N LYS A 242 -9.33 10.83 2.75
CA LYS A 242 -10.35 11.89 2.83
C LYS A 242 -11.76 11.30 2.78
N THR A 243 -11.97 10.28 1.93
CA THR A 243 -13.23 9.56 1.83
C THR A 243 -13.60 8.86 3.13
N GLU A 244 -12.66 8.21 3.84
CA GLU A 244 -12.90 7.61 5.16
C GLU A 244 -13.27 8.65 6.21
N ASN A 245 -12.56 9.79 6.23
CA ASN A 245 -12.86 10.90 7.12
C ASN A 245 -14.24 11.52 6.82
N PHE A 246 -14.62 11.60 5.54
CA PHE A 246 -15.96 12.04 5.13
C PHE A 246 -17.04 11.09 5.66
N ILE A 247 -16.89 9.77 5.49
CA ILE A 247 -17.86 8.78 6.01
C ILE A 247 -18.00 8.89 7.53
N THR A 248 -16.89 9.03 8.26
CA THR A 248 -16.92 9.19 9.72
C THR A 248 -17.64 10.48 10.13
N ARG A 249 -17.38 11.58 9.42
CA ARG A 249 -18.07 12.87 9.67
C ARG A 249 -19.55 12.81 9.28
N PHE A 250 -19.87 12.20 8.14
CA PHE A 250 -21.23 11.97 7.69
C PHE A 250 -22.05 11.23 8.74
N ALA A 251 -21.54 10.09 9.24
CA ALA A 251 -22.21 9.29 10.26
C ALA A 251 -22.54 10.10 11.52
N ARG A 252 -21.63 11.00 11.95
CA ARG A 252 -21.82 11.86 13.13
C ARG A 252 -23.03 12.81 13.02
N TYR A 253 -23.32 13.34 11.83
CA TYR A 253 -24.45 14.24 11.62
C TYR A 253 -25.71 13.49 11.16
N TYR A 254 -25.53 12.46 10.37
CA TYR A 254 -26.60 11.66 9.82
C TYR A 254 -27.43 10.96 10.91
N THR A 255 -26.78 10.32 11.88
CA THR A 255 -27.51 9.54 12.90
C THR A 255 -28.43 10.38 13.77
N PRO A 256 -28.03 11.55 14.34
CA PRO A 256 -28.95 12.42 15.05
C PRO A 256 -30.10 12.95 14.18
N ALA A 257 -29.83 13.30 12.93
CA ALA A 257 -30.86 13.77 12.01
C ALA A 257 -31.94 12.70 11.76
N VAL A 258 -31.51 11.46 11.54
CA VAL A 258 -32.40 10.33 11.32
C VAL A 258 -33.24 10.02 12.57
N VAL A 259 -32.63 10.04 13.75
CA VAL A 259 -33.36 9.85 15.02
C VAL A 259 -34.42 10.96 15.17
N GLY A 260 -34.08 12.20 14.88
CA GLY A 260 -35.05 13.30 14.88
C GLY A 260 -36.21 13.08 13.91
N ILE A 261 -35.92 12.65 12.68
CA ILE A 261 -36.96 12.30 11.68
C ILE A 261 -37.82 11.12 12.15
N ALA A 262 -37.23 10.07 12.72
CA ALA A 262 -37.96 8.92 13.24
C ALA A 262 -38.92 9.31 14.37
N VAL A 263 -38.50 10.19 15.29
CA VAL A 263 -39.34 10.73 16.35
C VAL A 263 -40.48 11.58 15.77
N LEU A 264 -40.18 12.45 14.81
CA LEU A 264 -41.21 13.24 14.11
C LEU A 264 -42.22 12.35 13.40
N LEU A 265 -41.73 11.30 12.71
CA LEU A 265 -42.58 10.33 12.02
C LEU A 265 -43.48 9.55 13.00
N ALA A 266 -42.99 9.20 14.19
CA ALA A 266 -43.76 8.47 15.21
C ALA A 266 -44.78 9.37 15.92
N VAL A 267 -44.54 10.66 16.07
CA VAL A 267 -45.36 11.56 16.94
C VAL A 267 -46.28 12.49 16.14
N VAL A 268 -45.82 13.06 15.03
CA VAL A 268 -46.60 14.12 14.35
C VAL A 268 -47.90 13.60 13.71
N PRO A 269 -47.94 12.47 12.97
CA PRO A 269 -49.16 12.04 12.34
C PRO A 269 -50.26 11.59 13.34
N PRO A 270 -49.95 10.86 14.42
CA PRO A 270 -50.96 10.57 15.45
C PRO A 270 -51.54 11.84 16.08
N LEU A 271 -50.68 12.85 16.41
CA LEU A 271 -51.11 14.09 17.04
C LEU A 271 -51.93 14.98 16.11
N LEU A 272 -51.52 15.15 14.83
CA LEU A 272 -52.15 16.07 13.92
C LEU A 272 -53.30 15.47 13.10
N LEU A 273 -53.19 14.17 12.76
CA LEU A 273 -54.14 13.48 11.86
C LEU A 273 -55.04 12.47 12.61
N GLY A 274 -54.85 12.31 13.93
CA GLY A 274 -55.65 11.38 14.73
C GLY A 274 -55.42 9.90 14.35
N GLN A 275 -54.27 9.55 13.77
CA GLN A 275 -53.95 8.19 13.34
C GLN A 275 -53.45 7.33 14.50
N SER A 276 -53.40 5.97 14.30
CA SER A 276 -52.98 5.03 15.33
C SER A 276 -51.53 5.28 15.79
N TRP A 277 -51.33 5.41 17.10
CA TRP A 277 -49.99 5.56 17.70
C TRP A 277 -49.12 4.33 17.47
N SER A 278 -49.68 3.13 17.58
CA SER A 278 -48.93 1.88 17.41
C SER A 278 -48.30 1.79 16.00
N GLU A 279 -49.08 2.10 14.95
CA GLU A 279 -48.65 2.05 13.57
C GLU A 279 -47.51 3.03 13.26
N TRP A 280 -47.64 4.29 13.72
CA TRP A 280 -46.64 5.30 13.46
C TRP A 280 -45.37 5.15 14.31
N VAL A 281 -45.49 4.66 15.54
CA VAL A 281 -44.33 4.26 16.36
C VAL A 281 -43.61 3.10 15.69
N GLN A 282 -44.31 2.08 15.20
CA GLN A 282 -43.71 0.98 14.44
C GLN A 282 -42.96 1.47 13.21
N ARG A 283 -43.54 2.38 12.39
CA ARG A 283 -42.88 2.98 11.24
C ARG A 283 -41.60 3.74 11.65
N GLY A 284 -41.66 4.49 12.75
CA GLY A 284 -40.49 5.15 13.33
C GLY A 284 -39.39 4.17 13.74
N LEU A 285 -39.74 3.02 14.37
CA LEU A 285 -38.79 1.97 14.74
C LEU A 285 -38.16 1.30 13.52
N ILE A 286 -38.96 0.99 12.48
CA ILE A 286 -38.48 0.44 11.21
C ILE A 286 -37.49 1.44 10.56
N PHE A 287 -37.85 2.73 10.56
CA PHE A 287 -36.99 3.80 10.04
C PHE A 287 -35.64 3.87 10.77
N LEU A 288 -35.64 3.68 12.10
CA LEU A 288 -34.39 3.61 12.89
C LEU A 288 -33.51 2.41 12.52
N VAL A 289 -34.08 1.22 12.34
CA VAL A 289 -33.32 0.02 11.95
C VAL A 289 -32.61 0.21 10.61
N VAL A 290 -33.33 0.74 9.59
CA VAL A 290 -32.76 0.95 8.25
C VAL A 290 -31.65 1.99 8.23
N SER A 291 -31.67 2.91 9.19
CA SER A 291 -30.84 4.11 9.17
C SER A 291 -29.37 3.89 9.53
N CYS A 292 -28.98 2.72 10.07
CA CYS A 292 -27.58 2.46 10.40
C CYS A 292 -26.68 2.54 9.15
N PRO A 293 -25.64 3.39 9.09
CA PRO A 293 -24.70 3.41 7.96
C PRO A 293 -23.64 2.29 8.02
N CYS A 294 -23.95 1.15 8.66
CA CYS A 294 -23.02 0.07 9.01
C CYS A 294 -22.24 -0.44 7.78
N ALA A 295 -22.92 -0.62 6.64
CA ALA A 295 -22.32 -1.08 5.40
C ALA A 295 -21.18 -0.14 4.91
N LEU A 296 -21.34 1.19 5.05
CA LEU A 296 -20.35 2.18 4.63
C LEU A 296 -19.16 2.24 5.59
N VAL A 297 -19.45 2.31 6.88
CA VAL A 297 -18.42 2.44 7.94
C VAL A 297 -17.43 1.30 7.89
N ILE A 298 -17.82 0.13 7.38
CA ILE A 298 -17.01 -1.07 7.35
C ILE A 298 -16.41 -1.31 5.97
N SER A 299 -17.22 -1.24 4.90
CA SER A 299 -16.75 -1.63 3.57
C SER A 299 -15.72 -0.66 2.99
N VAL A 300 -15.78 0.62 3.35
CA VAL A 300 -14.84 1.63 2.83
C VAL A 300 -13.43 1.41 3.37
N PRO A 301 -13.19 1.37 4.70
CA PRO A 301 -11.87 1.02 5.23
C PRO A 301 -11.39 -0.35 4.74
N LEU A 302 -12.27 -1.35 4.69
CA LEU A 302 -11.93 -2.69 4.23
C LEU A 302 -11.45 -2.70 2.76
N SER A 303 -12.04 -1.86 1.90
CA SER A 303 -11.59 -1.68 0.51
C SER A 303 -10.19 -1.11 0.43
N PHE A 304 -9.89 -0.07 1.23
CA PHE A 304 -8.55 0.52 1.29
C PHE A 304 -7.52 -0.48 1.83
N PHE A 305 -7.82 -1.18 2.91
CA PHE A 305 -6.95 -2.23 3.43
C PHE A 305 -6.72 -3.35 2.40
N GLY A 306 -7.78 -3.74 1.68
CA GLY A 306 -7.66 -4.69 0.58
C GLY A 306 -6.75 -4.21 -0.54
N GLY A 307 -6.84 -2.93 -0.91
CA GLY A 307 -5.99 -2.29 -1.92
C GLY A 307 -4.52 -2.21 -1.50
N ILE A 308 -4.25 -1.73 -0.28
CA ILE A 308 -2.89 -1.65 0.31
C ILE A 308 -2.27 -3.06 0.38
N GLY A 309 -3.02 -4.04 0.92
CA GLY A 309 -2.56 -5.41 0.99
C GLY A 309 -2.35 -6.06 -0.38
N GLY A 310 -3.16 -5.73 -1.38
CA GLY A 310 -2.98 -6.16 -2.77
C GLY A 310 -1.72 -5.57 -3.41
N ALA A 311 -1.44 -4.29 -3.16
CA ALA A 311 -0.24 -3.60 -3.62
C ALA A 311 1.04 -4.19 -3.00
N SER A 312 1.03 -4.42 -1.69
CA SER A 312 2.17 -4.99 -0.96
C SER A 312 2.61 -6.36 -1.50
N ARG A 313 1.67 -7.20 -1.99
CA ARG A 313 2.00 -8.49 -2.65
C ARG A 313 2.79 -8.36 -3.94
N LEU A 314 2.80 -7.19 -4.53
CA LEU A 314 3.55 -6.86 -5.74
C LEU A 314 4.80 -6.04 -5.42
N GLY A 315 5.24 -5.99 -4.16
CA GLY A 315 6.37 -5.18 -3.74
C GLY A 315 6.10 -3.66 -3.76
N ILE A 316 4.82 -3.26 -3.74
CA ILE A 316 4.42 -1.85 -3.74
C ILE A 316 3.87 -1.50 -2.36
N LEU A 317 4.67 -0.79 -1.56
CA LEU A 317 4.29 -0.39 -0.20
C LEU A 317 3.63 0.99 -0.22
N VAL A 318 2.39 1.07 0.22
CA VAL A 318 1.64 2.33 0.33
C VAL A 318 1.47 2.67 1.81
N LYS A 319 1.98 3.81 2.25
CA LYS A 319 2.04 4.22 3.67
C LYS A 319 0.71 4.68 4.28
N GLY A 320 -0.39 4.63 3.54
CA GLY A 320 -1.69 5.00 4.05
C GLY A 320 -2.81 5.00 3.03
N SER A 321 -4.06 4.93 3.50
CA SER A 321 -5.24 4.97 2.63
C SER A 321 -5.41 6.34 1.95
N ASN A 322 -4.95 7.44 2.58
CA ASN A 322 -4.91 8.77 1.98
C ASN A 322 -3.99 8.82 0.75
N TYR A 323 -2.86 8.11 0.78
CA TYR A 323 -1.93 8.05 -0.34
C TYR A 323 -2.48 7.19 -1.48
N LEU A 324 -3.17 6.10 -1.16
CA LEU A 324 -3.86 5.30 -2.17
C LEU A 324 -4.98 6.10 -2.87
N GLU A 325 -5.74 6.91 -2.11
CA GLU A 325 -6.74 7.83 -2.67
C GLU A 325 -6.10 8.89 -3.58
N THR A 326 -4.98 9.48 -3.16
CA THR A 326 -4.23 10.48 -3.94
C THR A 326 -3.67 9.87 -5.22
N LEU A 327 -3.06 8.68 -5.13
CA LEU A 327 -2.50 7.95 -6.26
C LEU A 327 -3.55 7.63 -7.33
N ALA A 328 -4.79 7.32 -6.93
CA ALA A 328 -5.89 7.09 -7.87
C ALA A 328 -6.22 8.33 -8.72
N GLY A 329 -5.98 9.53 -8.18
CA GLY A 329 -6.18 10.81 -8.84
C GLY A 329 -5.01 11.29 -9.70
N THR A 330 -3.92 10.52 -9.81
CA THR A 330 -2.72 10.95 -10.54
C THR A 330 -3.00 11.17 -12.03
N GLU A 331 -2.72 12.39 -12.48
CA GLU A 331 -2.83 12.83 -13.87
C GLU A 331 -1.48 13.21 -14.48
N THR A 332 -0.54 13.67 -13.65
CA THR A 332 0.83 14.01 -14.05
C THR A 332 1.81 13.15 -13.27
N VAL A 333 2.78 12.55 -13.97
CA VAL A 333 3.90 11.82 -13.36
C VAL A 333 5.20 12.53 -13.75
N VAL A 334 5.98 12.90 -12.74
CA VAL A 334 7.27 13.56 -12.90
C VAL A 334 8.35 12.59 -12.44
N PHE A 335 9.31 12.32 -13.30
CA PHE A 335 10.41 11.41 -13.03
C PHE A 335 11.70 12.18 -12.81
N ASP A 336 12.48 11.79 -11.82
CA ASP A 336 13.91 12.00 -11.93
C ASP A 336 14.48 11.09 -13.03
N LYS A 337 15.58 11.48 -13.67
CA LYS A 337 16.23 10.63 -14.66
C LYS A 337 17.07 9.56 -14.01
N THR A 338 18.06 9.99 -13.21
CA THR A 338 19.15 9.14 -12.70
C THR A 338 18.67 8.24 -11.58
N GLY A 339 18.96 6.93 -11.66
CA GLY A 339 18.49 5.95 -10.67
C GLY A 339 16.99 5.65 -10.71
N THR A 340 16.22 6.32 -11.57
CA THR A 340 14.77 6.15 -11.70
C THR A 340 14.38 5.58 -13.07
N LEU A 341 14.64 6.31 -14.14
CA LEU A 341 14.46 5.86 -15.52
C LEU A 341 15.71 5.17 -16.08
N THR A 342 16.83 5.37 -15.41
CA THR A 342 18.14 4.79 -15.72
C THR A 342 18.63 4.00 -14.51
N ASP A 343 19.65 3.15 -14.72
CA ASP A 343 20.23 2.31 -13.66
C ASP A 343 21.00 3.12 -12.60
N GLY A 344 21.25 4.42 -12.84
CA GLY A 344 22.04 5.29 -11.96
C GLY A 344 23.52 4.95 -11.90
N SER A 345 23.95 4.01 -12.72
CA SER A 345 25.35 3.61 -12.87
C SER A 345 25.90 4.03 -14.22
N PHE A 346 27.10 4.59 -14.19
CA PHE A 346 27.81 4.88 -15.42
C PHE A 346 28.33 3.59 -16.04
N ASN A 347 28.03 3.36 -17.32
CA ASN A 347 28.50 2.20 -18.05
C ASN A 347 29.21 2.62 -19.32
N VAL A 348 30.22 1.86 -19.73
CA VAL A 348 30.86 2.02 -21.04
C VAL A 348 29.88 1.56 -22.12
N VAL A 349 29.36 2.49 -22.91
CA VAL A 349 28.36 2.22 -23.96
C VAL A 349 28.97 2.09 -25.35
N ALA A 350 30.13 2.72 -25.58
CA ALA A 350 30.87 2.58 -26.83
C ALA A 350 32.37 2.81 -26.63
N ILE A 351 33.16 2.13 -27.45
CA ILE A 351 34.61 2.27 -27.50
C ILE A 351 34.99 2.60 -28.95
N HIS A 352 35.59 3.75 -29.16
CA HIS A 352 36.00 4.26 -30.48
C HIS A 352 37.52 4.40 -30.57
N PRO A 353 38.24 3.33 -30.94
CA PRO A 353 39.67 3.39 -31.11
C PRO A 353 40.04 4.13 -32.41
N GLN A 354 41.21 4.76 -32.43
CA GLN A 354 41.82 5.28 -33.63
C GLN A 354 42.20 4.12 -34.59
N ALA A 355 42.30 4.44 -35.89
CA ALA A 355 42.61 3.44 -36.88
C ALA A 355 43.93 2.69 -36.56
N GLY A 356 43.86 1.35 -36.46
CA GLY A 356 44.97 0.49 -36.11
C GLY A 356 45.12 0.17 -34.62
N ILE A 357 44.25 0.68 -33.75
CA ILE A 357 44.19 0.34 -32.33
C ILE A 357 43.05 -0.64 -32.10
N ASP A 358 43.30 -1.69 -31.31
CA ASP A 358 42.28 -2.64 -30.88
C ASP A 358 41.44 -2.04 -29.76
N PRO A 359 40.07 -2.18 -29.79
CA PRO A 359 39.18 -1.71 -28.73
C PRO A 359 39.55 -2.23 -27.32
N ASP A 360 39.95 -3.49 -27.21
CA ASP A 360 40.36 -4.10 -25.93
C ASP A 360 41.66 -3.51 -25.41
N ARG A 361 42.57 -3.12 -26.31
CA ARG A 361 43.81 -2.44 -25.95
C ARG A 361 43.53 -1.02 -25.45
N LEU A 362 42.61 -0.29 -26.09
CA LEU A 362 42.19 1.06 -25.67
C LEU A 362 41.59 1.00 -24.27
N LEU A 363 40.66 0.06 -24.04
CA LEU A 363 40.02 -0.14 -22.76
C LEU A 363 41.02 -0.56 -21.67
N SER A 364 41.96 -1.48 -22.00
CA SER A 364 43.02 -1.90 -21.08
C SER A 364 43.89 -0.72 -20.62
N ILE A 365 44.33 0.14 -21.55
CA ILE A 365 45.16 1.32 -21.23
C ILE A 365 44.38 2.28 -20.32
N ALA A 366 43.11 2.55 -20.63
CA ALA A 366 42.25 3.40 -19.81
C ALA A 366 42.01 2.82 -18.41
N ALA A 367 41.73 1.51 -18.30
CA ALA A 367 41.50 0.85 -17.02
C ALA A 367 42.75 0.84 -16.12
N HIS A 368 43.96 0.68 -16.68
CA HIS A 368 45.20 0.77 -15.90
C HIS A 368 45.48 2.21 -15.46
N ALA A 369 45.22 3.22 -16.30
CA ALA A 369 45.40 4.62 -15.92
C ALA A 369 44.44 5.03 -14.78
N GLU A 370 43.21 4.53 -14.79
CA GLU A 370 42.18 4.79 -13.79
C GLU A 370 42.22 3.83 -12.57
N ALA A 371 43.26 2.98 -12.46
CA ALA A 371 43.33 1.93 -11.44
C ALA A 371 43.18 2.44 -10.00
N TYR A 372 43.74 3.62 -9.70
CA TYR A 372 43.73 4.22 -8.37
C TYR A 372 42.62 5.26 -8.17
N SER A 373 41.89 5.64 -9.21
CA SER A 373 40.76 6.58 -9.08
C SER A 373 39.50 5.87 -8.55
N ASN A 374 38.82 6.53 -7.63
CA ASN A 374 37.50 6.10 -7.11
C ASN A 374 36.34 6.88 -7.76
N HIS A 375 36.64 7.65 -8.81
CA HIS A 375 35.59 8.38 -9.53
C HIS A 375 34.62 7.41 -10.21
N PRO A 376 33.30 7.67 -10.23
CA PRO A 376 32.30 6.75 -10.84
C PRO A 376 32.63 6.39 -12.30
N ILE A 377 33.17 7.32 -13.07
CA ILE A 377 33.63 7.09 -14.44
C ILE A 377 34.79 6.07 -14.47
N ALA A 378 35.77 6.23 -13.57
CA ALA A 378 36.88 5.28 -13.45
C ALA A 378 36.43 3.88 -13.09
N LEU A 379 35.45 3.77 -12.16
CA LEU A 379 34.86 2.50 -11.77
C LEU A 379 34.19 1.81 -12.96
N SER A 380 33.45 2.54 -13.80
CA SER A 380 32.79 1.97 -14.98
C SER A 380 33.80 1.47 -16.03
N VAL A 381 34.92 2.19 -16.23
CA VAL A 381 35.98 1.74 -17.12
C VAL A 381 36.67 0.47 -16.60
N LYS A 382 36.95 0.42 -15.28
CA LYS A 382 37.51 -0.77 -14.63
C LYS A 382 36.59 -1.97 -14.71
N GLN A 383 35.29 -1.77 -14.53
CA GLN A 383 34.26 -2.82 -14.59
C GLN A 383 34.09 -3.36 -16.03
N ALA A 384 34.20 -2.51 -17.03
CA ALA A 384 34.10 -2.91 -18.43
C ALA A 384 35.33 -3.74 -18.89
N TYR A 385 36.47 -3.55 -18.24
CA TYR A 385 37.71 -4.29 -18.59
C TYR A 385 37.70 -5.66 -17.94
N SER A 386 37.66 -6.71 -18.76
CA SER A 386 37.59 -8.10 -18.30
C SER A 386 38.93 -8.70 -17.84
N GLY A 387 40.04 -8.00 -18.10
CA GLY A 387 41.40 -8.47 -17.78
C GLY A 387 41.86 -8.05 -16.38
N PRO A 388 42.92 -8.66 -15.86
CA PRO A 388 43.51 -8.25 -14.59
C PRO A 388 44.18 -6.88 -14.74
N ILE A 389 43.98 -5.97 -13.79
CA ILE A 389 44.70 -4.71 -13.71
C ILE A 389 46.01 -4.96 -12.96
N ASP A 390 47.12 -4.94 -13.67
CA ASP A 390 48.44 -5.16 -13.09
C ASP A 390 49.01 -3.84 -12.57
N GLN A 391 48.96 -3.68 -11.26
CA GLN A 391 49.44 -2.47 -10.58
C GLN A 391 50.96 -2.27 -10.68
N GLN A 392 51.74 -3.33 -11.00
CA GLN A 392 53.19 -3.21 -11.14
C GLN A 392 53.62 -2.49 -12.43
N ARG A 393 52.71 -2.35 -13.40
CA ARG A 393 52.91 -1.63 -14.66
C ARG A 393 52.64 -0.14 -14.55
N ILE A 394 52.12 0.33 -13.41
CA ILE A 394 51.60 1.68 -13.25
C ILE A 394 52.50 2.49 -12.34
N ASP A 395 53.08 3.57 -12.89
CA ASP A 395 53.90 4.54 -12.18
C ASP A 395 53.31 5.95 -12.32
N ASP A 396 53.64 6.84 -11.40
CA ASP A 396 53.39 8.29 -11.43
C ASP A 396 51.96 8.68 -11.83
N VAL A 397 50.97 8.26 -11.03
CA VAL A 397 49.56 8.60 -11.25
C VAL A 397 49.24 9.97 -10.64
N GLN A 398 48.75 10.89 -11.48
CA GLN A 398 48.32 12.22 -11.10
C GLN A 398 46.88 12.46 -11.53
N GLU A 399 45.96 12.56 -10.56
CA GLU A 399 44.57 12.89 -10.82
C GLU A 399 44.41 14.43 -10.82
N GLN A 400 43.86 14.98 -11.90
CA GLN A 400 43.53 16.38 -12.04
C GLN A 400 42.02 16.57 -11.90
N SER A 401 41.61 17.18 -10.80
CA SER A 401 40.17 17.33 -10.48
C SER A 401 39.42 18.05 -11.61
N GLY A 402 38.34 17.41 -12.10
CA GLY A 402 37.51 17.94 -13.19
C GLY A 402 38.10 17.82 -14.60
N HIS A 403 39.31 17.23 -14.78
CA HIS A 403 39.99 17.08 -16.06
C HIS A 403 40.22 15.61 -16.43
N GLY A 404 40.74 14.79 -15.51
CA GLY A 404 41.06 13.38 -15.75
C GLY A 404 42.34 12.93 -15.04
N VAL A 405 42.92 11.85 -15.52
CA VAL A 405 44.10 11.21 -14.96
C VAL A 405 45.27 11.23 -15.96
N ARG A 406 46.46 11.53 -15.44
CA ARG A 406 47.74 11.30 -16.11
C ARG A 406 48.46 10.18 -15.37
N ALA A 407 48.84 9.13 -16.08
CA ALA A 407 49.57 8.01 -15.52
C ALA A 407 50.74 7.60 -16.41
N LYS A 408 51.74 6.94 -15.83
CA LYS A 408 52.82 6.32 -16.59
C LYS A 408 52.63 4.81 -16.53
N ILE A 409 52.42 4.18 -17.69
CA ILE A 409 52.17 2.73 -17.81
C ILE A 409 53.24 2.11 -18.71
N ASP A 410 54.00 1.14 -18.22
CA ASP A 410 55.13 0.53 -18.97
C ASP A 410 56.07 1.57 -19.62
N GLU A 411 56.47 2.60 -18.87
CA GLU A 411 57.31 3.72 -19.34
C GLU A 411 56.59 4.72 -20.27
N HIS A 412 55.36 4.45 -20.74
CA HIS A 412 54.59 5.32 -21.61
C HIS A 412 53.70 6.31 -20.82
N VAL A 413 53.59 7.54 -21.26
CA VAL A 413 52.72 8.54 -20.65
C VAL A 413 51.32 8.39 -21.23
N VAL A 414 50.37 8.10 -20.36
CA VAL A 414 48.95 7.94 -20.70
C VAL A 414 48.14 9.09 -20.09
N LEU A 415 47.30 9.73 -20.92
CA LEU A 415 46.28 10.68 -20.45
C LEU A 415 44.90 10.08 -20.68
N VAL A 416 44.06 10.11 -19.66
CA VAL A 416 42.67 9.70 -19.72
C VAL A 416 41.82 10.81 -19.12
N GLY A 417 40.95 11.44 -19.91
CA GLY A 417 40.14 12.56 -19.41
C GLY A 417 39.29 13.24 -20.47
N ASN A 418 38.81 14.43 -20.12
CA ASN A 418 37.99 15.23 -21.02
C ASN A 418 38.85 16.03 -22.07
N ASP A 419 38.13 16.73 -22.94
CA ASP A 419 38.71 17.61 -23.97
C ASP A 419 39.65 18.69 -23.41
N LYS A 420 39.40 19.16 -22.18
CA LYS A 420 40.25 20.17 -21.52
C LYS A 420 41.63 19.58 -21.19
N LEU A 421 41.69 18.40 -20.59
CA LEU A 421 42.95 17.72 -20.29
C LEU A 421 43.76 17.50 -21.56
N MET A 422 43.12 17.05 -22.63
CA MET A 422 43.78 16.81 -23.91
C MET A 422 44.34 18.10 -24.52
N SER A 423 43.52 19.17 -24.50
CA SER A 423 43.93 20.49 -25.01
C SER A 423 45.09 21.10 -24.23
N GLU A 424 45.09 21.00 -22.91
CA GLU A 424 46.18 21.47 -22.04
C GLU A 424 47.50 20.74 -22.31
N CYS A 425 47.41 19.46 -22.68
CA CYS A 425 48.57 18.64 -23.03
C CYS A 425 48.92 18.69 -24.53
N GLY A 426 48.23 19.50 -25.33
CA GLY A 426 48.50 19.67 -26.75
C GLY A 426 48.04 18.50 -27.63
N VAL A 427 47.12 17.65 -27.15
CA VAL A 427 46.56 16.51 -27.88
C VAL A 427 45.27 16.92 -28.58
N GLY A 428 45.17 16.73 -29.89
CA GLY A 428 43.95 16.98 -30.65
C GLY A 428 42.91 15.87 -30.42
N CYS A 429 41.64 16.23 -30.10
CA CYS A 429 40.54 15.31 -29.93
C CYS A 429 39.64 15.23 -31.16
N HIS A 430 38.95 14.10 -31.34
CA HIS A 430 37.87 13.98 -32.31
C HIS A 430 36.53 14.22 -31.62
N GLU A 431 35.64 14.95 -32.28
CA GLU A 431 34.27 15.11 -31.85
C GLU A 431 33.52 13.78 -32.00
N CYS A 432 32.72 13.44 -31.00
CA CYS A 432 31.89 12.25 -30.99
C CYS A 432 30.41 12.65 -31.03
N GLU A 433 29.63 12.04 -31.93
CA GLU A 433 28.19 12.31 -32.08
C GLU A 433 27.32 11.57 -31.05
N LEU A 434 27.91 10.61 -30.32
CA LEU A 434 27.16 9.85 -29.31
C LEU A 434 26.92 10.68 -28.03
N THR A 435 25.75 10.51 -27.49
CA THR A 435 25.36 11.16 -26.23
C THR A 435 25.98 10.45 -25.04
N GLY A 436 26.73 11.18 -24.21
CA GLY A 436 27.40 10.63 -23.03
C GLY A 436 28.57 11.47 -22.56
N THR A 437 29.26 11.01 -21.53
CA THR A 437 30.55 11.54 -21.11
C THR A 437 31.63 10.89 -21.98
N ILE A 438 32.36 11.72 -22.72
CA ILE A 438 33.42 11.24 -23.57
C ILE A 438 34.74 11.29 -22.78
N LEU A 439 35.36 10.12 -22.66
CA LEU A 439 36.63 9.92 -22.01
C LEU A 439 37.69 9.72 -23.11
N HIS A 440 38.45 10.75 -23.40
CA HIS A 440 39.53 10.70 -24.39
C HIS A 440 40.76 10.02 -23.82
N VAL A 441 41.46 9.26 -24.66
CA VAL A 441 42.67 8.53 -24.27
C VAL A 441 43.81 8.90 -25.22
N SER A 442 44.98 9.24 -24.65
CA SER A 442 46.20 9.44 -25.43
C SER A 442 47.37 8.65 -24.86
N LEU A 443 48.28 8.27 -25.70
CA LEU A 443 49.50 7.53 -25.39
C LEU A 443 50.70 8.31 -25.96
N ASP A 444 51.66 8.71 -25.12
CA ASP A 444 52.85 9.51 -25.48
C ASP A 444 52.54 10.75 -26.30
N GLY A 445 51.39 11.41 -26.02
CA GLY A 445 50.96 12.63 -26.73
C GLY A 445 50.21 12.37 -28.04
N GLU A 446 50.06 11.12 -28.46
CA GLU A 446 49.22 10.73 -29.59
C GLU A 446 47.82 10.35 -29.14
N TYR A 447 46.78 10.86 -29.80
CA TYR A 447 45.40 10.47 -29.55
C TYR A 447 45.14 9.05 -30.06
N ILE A 448 44.72 8.13 -29.17
CA ILE A 448 44.49 6.72 -29.50
C ILE A 448 43.02 6.32 -29.54
N GLY A 449 42.11 7.20 -29.11
CA GLY A 449 40.67 6.95 -29.16
C GLY A 449 39.91 7.57 -28.00
N HIS A 450 38.62 7.24 -27.93
CA HIS A 450 37.78 7.65 -26.81
C HIS A 450 36.80 6.55 -26.41
N ILE A 451 36.37 6.64 -25.17
CA ILE A 451 35.39 5.76 -24.56
C ILE A 451 34.16 6.62 -24.21
N VAL A 452 32.97 6.17 -24.60
CA VAL A 452 31.72 6.84 -24.27
C VAL A 452 31.08 6.16 -23.08
N ILE A 453 30.79 6.94 -22.06
CA ILE A 453 30.23 6.49 -20.80
C ILE A 453 28.89 7.19 -20.64
N ALA A 454 27.86 6.42 -20.42
CA ALA A 454 26.51 6.94 -20.21
C ALA A 454 25.76 6.14 -19.10
N ASP A 455 24.80 6.81 -18.54
CA ASP A 455 23.81 6.18 -17.66
C ASP A 455 22.80 5.44 -18.53
N VAL A 456 22.62 4.14 -18.32
CA VAL A 456 21.84 3.26 -19.20
C VAL A 456 20.38 3.32 -18.80
N VAL A 457 19.50 3.50 -19.79
CA VAL A 457 18.05 3.48 -19.61
C VAL A 457 17.61 2.07 -19.19
N LYS A 458 16.74 1.98 -18.19
CA LYS A 458 16.17 0.69 -17.73
C LYS A 458 15.35 0.03 -18.85
N PRO A 459 15.45 -1.29 -18.99
CA PRO A 459 14.81 -2.01 -20.11
C PRO A 459 13.29 -1.84 -20.16
N ASP A 460 12.63 -1.66 -19.01
CA ASP A 460 11.19 -1.51 -18.88
C ASP A 460 10.69 -0.05 -18.82
N ALA A 461 11.60 0.95 -18.88
CA ALA A 461 11.24 2.36 -18.73
C ALA A 461 10.31 2.87 -19.84
N ALA A 462 10.54 2.50 -21.11
CA ALA A 462 9.65 2.86 -22.20
C ALA A 462 8.27 2.21 -22.09
N GLU A 463 8.23 0.92 -21.71
CA GLU A 463 6.98 0.21 -21.44
C GLU A 463 6.22 0.83 -20.27
N ALA A 464 6.95 1.26 -19.23
CA ALA A 464 6.38 1.93 -18.06
C ALA A 464 5.66 3.23 -18.45
N VAL A 465 6.28 4.08 -19.27
CA VAL A 465 5.66 5.33 -19.76
C VAL A 465 4.41 5.04 -20.60
N ALA A 466 4.46 4.02 -21.47
CA ALA A 466 3.28 3.60 -22.25
C ALA A 466 2.16 3.06 -21.35
N ALA A 467 2.50 2.25 -20.34
CA ALA A 467 1.54 1.71 -19.37
C ALA A 467 0.89 2.80 -18.51
N LEU A 468 1.62 3.86 -18.14
CA LEU A 468 1.07 5.02 -17.43
C LEU A 468 -0.01 5.73 -18.27
N ARG A 469 0.21 5.91 -19.57
CA ARG A 469 -0.78 6.47 -20.48
C ARG A 469 -2.03 5.58 -20.58
N ALA A 470 -1.82 4.28 -20.71
CA ALA A 470 -2.92 3.30 -20.71
C ALA A 470 -3.69 3.31 -19.36
N ALA A 471 -3.00 3.55 -18.27
CA ALA A 471 -3.62 3.76 -16.95
C ALA A 471 -4.32 5.13 -16.81
N GLY A 472 -4.25 6.02 -17.82
CA GLY A 472 -4.95 7.31 -17.84
C GLY A 472 -4.17 8.47 -17.21
N VAL A 473 -2.85 8.38 -17.14
CA VAL A 473 -1.95 9.51 -16.88
C VAL A 473 -1.92 10.39 -18.12
N LYS A 474 -2.07 11.69 -17.93
CA LYS A 474 -2.20 12.68 -19.03
C LYS A 474 -0.86 13.28 -19.46
N LYS A 475 0.10 13.36 -18.54
CA LYS A 475 1.39 14.01 -18.77
C LYS A 475 2.50 13.26 -18.03
N ALA A 476 3.58 12.92 -18.74
CA ALA A 476 4.82 12.40 -18.20
C ALA A 476 5.93 13.43 -18.41
N VAL A 477 6.63 13.80 -17.35
CA VAL A 477 7.69 14.82 -17.35
C VAL A 477 8.97 14.23 -16.79
N MET A 478 10.12 14.56 -17.34
CA MET A 478 11.43 14.17 -16.82
C MET A 478 12.20 15.40 -16.33
N LEU A 479 12.75 15.31 -15.11
CA LEU A 479 13.67 16.30 -14.55
C LEU A 479 15.08 15.70 -14.51
N THR A 480 16.09 16.48 -14.90
CA THR A 480 17.47 16.02 -14.88
C THR A 480 18.47 17.18 -14.73
N GLY A 481 19.62 16.91 -14.11
CA GLY A 481 20.77 17.81 -14.09
C GLY A 481 21.58 17.76 -15.37
N ASP A 482 21.33 16.83 -16.29
CA ASP A 482 22.08 16.63 -17.51
C ASP A 482 21.89 17.77 -18.50
N ARG A 483 22.74 17.79 -19.54
CA ARG A 483 22.64 18.70 -20.68
C ARG A 483 21.34 18.46 -21.45
N ALA A 484 20.85 19.52 -22.08
CA ALA A 484 19.57 19.48 -22.80
C ALA A 484 19.54 18.50 -23.98
N ASP A 485 20.67 18.29 -24.67
CA ASP A 485 20.82 17.35 -25.78
C ASP A 485 20.65 15.88 -25.30
N VAL A 486 21.30 15.52 -24.20
CA VAL A 486 21.18 14.21 -23.55
C VAL A 486 19.75 13.96 -23.09
N ALA A 487 19.17 14.94 -22.37
CA ALA A 487 17.81 14.85 -21.87
C ALA A 487 16.77 14.69 -23.01
N ALA A 488 16.95 15.41 -24.13
CA ALA A 488 16.07 15.30 -25.29
C ALA A 488 16.15 13.92 -25.95
N ALA A 489 17.34 13.32 -26.04
CA ALA A 489 17.51 11.97 -26.58
C ALA A 489 16.75 10.91 -25.74
N VAL A 490 16.96 10.93 -24.42
CA VAL A 490 16.28 10.01 -23.48
C VAL A 490 14.76 10.23 -23.47
N ALA A 491 14.30 11.48 -23.43
CA ALA A 491 12.87 11.80 -23.46
C ALA A 491 12.18 11.27 -24.74
N LYS A 492 12.87 11.40 -25.88
CA LYS A 492 12.37 10.88 -27.17
C LYS A 492 12.32 9.36 -27.19
N GLU A 493 13.37 8.69 -26.68
CA GLU A 493 13.46 7.23 -26.60
C GLU A 493 12.32 6.65 -25.75
N LEU A 494 12.07 7.27 -24.57
CA LEU A 494 11.06 6.82 -23.63
C LEU A 494 9.63 7.31 -23.96
N GLY A 495 9.48 8.21 -24.92
CA GLY A 495 8.20 8.80 -25.27
C GLY A 495 7.65 9.73 -24.19
N ILE A 496 8.49 10.43 -23.44
CA ILE A 496 8.13 11.41 -22.42
C ILE A 496 7.64 12.69 -23.09
N ASP A 497 6.59 13.33 -22.53
CA ASP A 497 5.93 14.48 -23.14
C ASP A 497 6.74 15.77 -23.00
N GLU A 498 7.46 15.93 -21.88
CA GLU A 498 8.19 17.14 -21.55
C GLU A 498 9.40 16.81 -20.67
N PHE A 499 10.49 17.57 -20.82
CA PHE A 499 11.66 17.45 -19.96
C PHE A 499 12.19 18.81 -19.52
N ARG A 500 12.86 18.84 -18.38
CA ARG A 500 13.62 19.97 -17.85
C ARG A 500 15.04 19.49 -17.59
N ALA A 501 16.00 20.18 -18.18
CA ALA A 501 17.42 19.83 -18.14
C ALA A 501 18.23 20.87 -17.36
N GLN A 502 19.47 20.54 -17.01
CA GLN A 502 20.43 21.41 -16.32
C GLN A 502 19.92 21.93 -14.96
N LEU A 503 19.11 21.13 -14.26
CA LEU A 503 18.54 21.50 -12.98
C LEU A 503 19.49 21.19 -11.82
N LEU A 504 19.67 22.14 -10.92
CA LEU A 504 20.23 21.87 -9.61
C LEU A 504 19.15 21.25 -8.69
N PRO A 505 19.52 20.59 -7.58
CA PRO A 505 18.54 19.98 -6.68
C PRO A 505 17.43 20.95 -6.19
N GLN A 506 17.78 22.19 -5.91
CA GLN A 506 16.83 23.24 -5.53
C GLN A 506 15.89 23.65 -6.67
N ASP A 507 16.36 23.61 -7.92
CA ASP A 507 15.56 23.96 -9.09
C ASP A 507 14.51 22.87 -9.38
N LYS A 508 14.81 21.60 -9.08
CA LYS A 508 13.84 20.50 -9.19
C LYS A 508 12.61 20.76 -8.34
N VAL A 509 12.78 21.25 -7.10
CA VAL A 509 11.66 21.57 -6.20
C VAL A 509 10.79 22.68 -6.82
N ALA A 510 11.40 23.76 -7.31
CA ALA A 510 10.69 24.87 -7.94
C ALA A 510 9.92 24.44 -9.20
N GLU A 511 10.53 23.57 -10.03
CA GLU A 511 9.85 23.03 -11.22
C GLU A 511 8.67 22.10 -10.87
N VAL A 512 8.80 21.28 -9.82
CA VAL A 512 7.67 20.46 -9.33
C VAL A 512 6.54 21.33 -8.79
N GLU A 513 6.83 22.44 -8.10
CA GLU A 513 5.81 23.38 -7.64
C GLU A 513 5.01 24.00 -8.79
N LYS A 514 5.70 24.42 -9.88
CA LYS A 514 5.03 24.92 -11.09
C LYS A 514 4.15 23.83 -11.73
N LEU A 515 4.67 22.61 -11.86
CA LEU A 515 3.91 21.50 -12.44
C LEU A 515 2.71 21.09 -11.56
N LEU A 516 2.80 21.24 -10.23
CA LEU A 516 1.69 21.08 -9.31
C LEU A 516 0.57 22.09 -9.57
N GLU A 517 0.91 23.37 -9.67
CA GLU A 517 -0.04 24.45 -10.00
C GLU A 517 -0.71 24.17 -11.34
N GLU A 518 0.06 23.87 -12.40
CA GLU A 518 -0.48 23.50 -13.72
C GLU A 518 -1.43 22.29 -13.66
N THR A 519 -1.09 21.26 -12.89
CA THR A 519 -1.89 20.05 -12.77
C THR A 519 -3.20 20.32 -12.03
N HIS A 520 -3.16 21.13 -10.98
CA HIS A 520 -4.34 21.51 -10.22
C HIS A 520 -5.28 22.40 -11.02
N GLU A 521 -4.75 23.34 -11.82
CA GLU A 521 -5.55 24.21 -12.67
C GLU A 521 -6.25 23.46 -13.81
N ARG A 522 -5.54 22.55 -14.51
CA ARG A 522 -6.09 21.75 -15.62
C ARG A 522 -7.21 20.80 -15.18
N GLY A 523 -7.12 20.22 -13.99
CA GLY A 523 -8.01 19.15 -13.49
C GLY A 523 -9.22 19.64 -12.69
N SER A 524 -9.64 20.89 -12.77
CA SER A 524 -10.68 21.46 -11.87
C SER A 524 -10.35 21.25 -10.39
N GLY A 525 -9.08 21.29 -10.00
CA GLY A 525 -8.57 21.06 -8.65
C GLY A 525 -8.53 19.58 -8.20
N LYS A 526 -8.81 18.63 -9.08
CA LYS A 526 -8.85 17.19 -8.73
C LYS A 526 -7.65 16.39 -9.23
N GLY A 527 -6.95 16.87 -10.27
CA GLY A 527 -5.75 16.20 -10.79
C GLY A 527 -4.62 16.21 -9.76
N LYS A 528 -3.87 15.11 -9.67
CA LYS A 528 -2.77 14.89 -8.74
C LYS A 528 -1.46 14.69 -9.48
N LEU A 529 -0.36 15.18 -8.91
CA LEU A 529 0.99 15.02 -9.40
C LEU A 529 1.73 14.00 -8.53
N ALA A 530 2.27 12.95 -9.18
CA ALA A 530 3.21 12.03 -8.57
C ALA A 530 4.64 12.40 -8.98
N PHE A 531 5.56 12.47 -8.03
CA PHE A 531 7.00 12.55 -8.30
C PHE A 531 7.63 11.19 -8.00
N VAL A 532 8.50 10.74 -8.90
CA VAL A 532 9.21 9.46 -8.82
C VAL A 532 10.70 9.71 -8.81
N GLY A 533 11.39 9.21 -7.79
CA GLY A 533 12.84 9.38 -7.62
C GLY A 533 13.48 8.22 -6.86
N ASP A 534 14.80 8.21 -6.74
CA ASP A 534 15.57 7.23 -5.97
C ASP A 534 15.56 7.53 -4.45
N GLY A 535 15.15 8.74 -4.07
CA GLY A 535 14.97 9.19 -2.70
C GLY A 535 16.21 9.60 -1.95
N ILE A 536 17.41 9.39 -2.47
CA ILE A 536 18.66 9.80 -1.80
C ILE A 536 18.85 11.31 -1.93
N ASN A 537 18.74 11.82 -3.14
CA ASN A 537 18.95 13.24 -3.45
C ASN A 537 17.62 14.00 -3.57
N ASP A 538 16.52 13.29 -3.79
CA ASP A 538 15.22 13.85 -4.15
C ASP A 538 14.22 13.90 -2.98
N ALA A 539 14.63 13.60 -1.74
CA ALA A 539 13.77 13.62 -0.56
C ALA A 539 12.96 14.93 -0.41
N PRO A 540 13.54 16.13 -0.64
CA PRO A 540 12.75 17.38 -0.60
C PRO A 540 11.68 17.46 -1.70
N VAL A 541 11.94 16.90 -2.88
CA VAL A 541 11.02 16.88 -4.01
C VAL A 541 9.90 15.87 -3.79
N LEU A 542 10.24 14.67 -3.29
CA LEU A 542 9.28 13.62 -2.91
C LEU A 542 8.23 14.13 -1.91
N THR A 543 8.67 14.88 -0.90
CA THR A 543 7.77 15.42 0.13
C THR A 543 6.92 16.59 -0.38
N ARG A 544 7.33 17.26 -1.46
CA ARG A 544 6.64 18.43 -2.01
C ARG A 544 5.53 18.06 -2.98
N ALA A 545 5.63 16.95 -3.68
CA ALA A 545 4.61 16.44 -4.59
C ALA A 545 3.28 16.12 -3.88
N ASP A 546 2.17 15.99 -4.62
CA ASP A 546 0.93 15.43 -4.04
C ASP A 546 1.14 14.01 -3.53
N ILE A 547 2.03 13.26 -4.20
CA ILE A 547 2.46 11.93 -3.80
C ILE A 547 3.90 11.68 -4.25
N GLY A 548 4.74 11.29 -3.32
CA GLY A 548 6.13 10.89 -3.56
C GLY A 548 6.25 9.37 -3.70
N ILE A 549 6.90 8.91 -4.75
CA ILE A 549 7.16 7.49 -5.04
C ILE A 549 8.66 7.27 -5.06
N ALA A 550 9.17 6.44 -4.14
CA ALA A 550 10.58 6.03 -4.14
C ALA A 550 10.75 4.70 -4.86
N MET A 551 11.81 4.61 -5.67
CA MET A 551 12.20 3.41 -6.41
C MET A 551 13.43 2.75 -5.81
N GLY A 552 13.51 1.40 -5.93
CA GLY A 552 14.71 0.65 -5.53
C GLY A 552 15.10 0.77 -4.06
N ALA A 553 14.14 1.08 -3.19
CA ALA A 553 14.38 1.54 -1.82
C ALA A 553 14.99 0.49 -0.87
N MET A 554 15.41 -0.67 -1.36
CA MET A 554 15.98 -1.73 -0.52
C MET A 554 17.32 -1.36 0.16
N GLY A 555 17.91 -0.20 -0.19
CA GLY A 555 19.17 0.29 0.39
C GLY A 555 19.12 1.68 1.01
N SER A 556 18.05 2.47 0.80
CA SER A 556 17.98 3.86 1.24
C SER A 556 16.89 4.12 2.27
N ASP A 557 17.29 4.20 3.53
CA ASP A 557 16.40 4.55 4.64
C ASP A 557 15.75 5.92 4.47
N ALA A 558 16.51 6.89 3.93
CA ALA A 558 16.02 8.24 3.67
C ALA A 558 14.92 8.26 2.58
N ALA A 559 15.04 7.43 1.54
CA ALA A 559 14.03 7.29 0.51
C ALA A 559 12.73 6.69 1.07
N ILE A 560 12.88 5.62 1.86
CA ILE A 560 11.73 4.98 2.53
C ILE A 560 11.03 6.00 3.44
N GLU A 561 11.74 6.86 4.17
CA GLU A 561 11.12 7.82 5.09
C GLU A 561 10.40 8.96 4.34
N ALA A 562 11.00 9.49 3.29
CA ALA A 562 10.49 10.65 2.55
C ALA A 562 9.30 10.34 1.62
N ALA A 563 9.24 9.14 1.06
CA ALA A 563 8.19 8.78 0.09
C ALA A 563 6.88 8.34 0.76
N ASP A 564 5.78 8.49 0.03
CA ASP A 564 4.44 8.03 0.41
C ASP A 564 4.14 6.61 -0.10
N VAL A 565 4.77 6.27 -1.23
CA VAL A 565 4.74 4.95 -1.86
C VAL A 565 6.18 4.51 -2.12
N VAL A 566 6.48 3.26 -1.79
CA VAL A 566 7.80 2.67 -1.99
C VAL A 566 7.68 1.47 -2.91
N LEU A 567 8.44 1.48 -4.00
CA LEU A 567 8.59 0.33 -4.88
C LEU A 567 9.82 -0.46 -4.43
N MET A 568 9.61 -1.70 -3.99
CA MET A 568 10.69 -2.54 -3.43
C MET A 568 11.64 -3.06 -4.52
N ASP A 569 11.11 -3.24 -5.74
CA ASP A 569 11.90 -3.53 -6.91
C ASP A 569 12.25 -2.23 -7.67
N ASP A 570 13.27 -2.30 -8.47
CA ASP A 570 13.76 -1.15 -9.22
C ASP A 570 13.13 -1.03 -10.63
N LYS A 571 11.80 -1.36 -10.73
CA LYS A 571 11.07 -1.40 -12.00
C LYS A 571 10.08 -0.25 -12.16
N PRO A 572 10.32 0.70 -13.06
CA PRO A 572 9.39 1.77 -13.40
C PRO A 572 7.97 1.29 -13.78
N SER A 573 7.84 0.10 -14.36
CA SER A 573 6.54 -0.49 -14.75
C SER A 573 5.57 -0.68 -13.57
N ASN A 574 6.07 -0.82 -12.34
CA ASN A 574 5.22 -0.96 -11.14
C ASN A 574 4.51 0.33 -10.74
N ILE A 575 4.93 1.49 -11.23
CA ILE A 575 4.20 2.76 -11.02
C ILE A 575 2.81 2.69 -11.65
N ALA A 576 2.73 2.24 -12.89
CA ALA A 576 1.44 2.08 -13.58
C ALA A 576 0.53 1.05 -12.88
N ARG A 577 1.10 -0.04 -12.36
CA ARG A 577 0.39 -1.03 -11.55
C ARG A 577 -0.14 -0.44 -10.25
N ALA A 578 0.67 0.37 -9.55
CA ALA A 578 0.27 1.07 -8.34
C ALA A 578 -0.94 1.99 -8.58
N ILE A 579 -0.90 2.80 -9.64
CA ILE A 579 -2.03 3.67 -10.05
C ILE A 579 -3.27 2.83 -10.41
N GLY A 580 -3.09 1.71 -11.11
CA GLY A 580 -4.16 0.78 -11.49
C GLY A 580 -4.86 0.18 -10.25
N ILE A 581 -4.09 -0.24 -9.24
CA ILE A 581 -4.60 -0.76 -7.97
C ILE A 581 -5.38 0.33 -7.22
N ALA A 582 -4.81 1.53 -7.15
CA ALA A 582 -5.44 2.67 -6.50
C ALA A 582 -6.79 3.01 -7.14
N ARG A 583 -6.87 3.11 -8.46
CA ARG A 583 -8.11 3.39 -9.21
C ARG A 583 -9.14 2.28 -9.06
N LYS A 584 -8.72 1.02 -9.11
CA LYS A 584 -9.59 -0.13 -8.84
C LYS A 584 -10.19 -0.07 -7.43
N THR A 585 -9.35 0.22 -6.43
CA THR A 585 -9.78 0.34 -5.04
C THR A 585 -10.80 1.46 -4.87
N MET A 586 -10.51 2.65 -5.41
CA MET A 586 -11.45 3.77 -5.40
C MET A 586 -12.75 3.47 -6.14
N GLY A 587 -12.69 2.75 -7.26
CA GLY A 587 -13.88 2.27 -7.97
C GLY A 587 -14.77 1.39 -7.10
N ILE A 588 -14.18 0.45 -6.33
CA ILE A 588 -14.88 -0.42 -5.40
C ILE A 588 -15.49 0.40 -4.24
N VAL A 589 -14.73 1.36 -3.69
CA VAL A 589 -15.20 2.29 -2.64
C VAL A 589 -16.45 3.04 -3.12
N TRP A 590 -16.41 3.63 -4.31
CA TRP A 590 -17.56 4.35 -4.86
C TRP A 590 -18.74 3.45 -5.17
N GLN A 591 -18.52 2.23 -5.69
CA GLN A 591 -19.58 1.23 -5.87
C GLN A 591 -20.29 0.93 -4.55
N ASN A 592 -19.54 0.71 -3.47
CA ASN A 592 -20.11 0.43 -2.15
C ASN A 592 -20.88 1.64 -1.60
N ILE A 593 -20.37 2.86 -1.76
CA ILE A 593 -21.05 4.09 -1.32
C ILE A 593 -22.38 4.26 -2.04
N VAL A 594 -22.37 4.23 -3.38
CA VAL A 594 -23.56 4.44 -4.18
C VAL A 594 -24.60 3.35 -3.95
N PHE A 595 -24.17 2.08 -3.91
CA PHE A 595 -25.04 0.94 -3.66
C PHE A 595 -25.68 1.01 -2.28
N ALA A 596 -24.89 1.21 -1.23
CA ALA A 596 -25.39 1.24 0.14
C ALA A 596 -26.33 2.42 0.38
N LEU A 597 -25.96 3.63 -0.08
CA LEU A 597 -26.83 4.79 0.07
C LEU A 597 -28.11 4.68 -0.76
N GLY A 598 -28.02 4.16 -1.98
CA GLY A 598 -29.18 3.99 -2.87
C GLY A 598 -30.22 3.03 -2.31
N ILE A 599 -29.80 1.85 -1.84
CA ILE A 599 -30.71 0.87 -1.22
C ILE A 599 -31.30 1.43 0.08
N LYS A 600 -30.47 2.07 0.93
CA LYS A 600 -30.95 2.67 2.17
C LYS A 600 -32.00 3.76 1.95
N PHE A 601 -31.73 4.67 1.01
CA PHE A 601 -32.69 5.71 0.67
C PHE A 601 -34.02 5.13 0.18
N LEU A 602 -33.98 4.11 -0.69
CA LEU A 602 -35.17 3.43 -1.17
C LEU A 602 -35.98 2.81 -0.02
N VAL A 603 -35.32 2.08 0.88
CA VAL A 603 -36.02 1.39 1.98
C VAL A 603 -36.52 2.39 3.03
N LEU A 604 -35.81 3.49 3.28
CA LEU A 604 -36.28 4.59 4.14
C LEU A 604 -37.57 5.22 3.59
N VAL A 605 -37.67 5.44 2.30
CA VAL A 605 -38.89 5.95 1.66
C VAL A 605 -40.04 4.93 1.81
N LEU A 606 -39.76 3.64 1.56
CA LEU A 606 -40.75 2.57 1.73
C LEU A 606 -41.22 2.44 3.19
N ALA A 607 -40.32 2.63 4.16
CA ALA A 607 -40.67 2.64 5.58
C ALA A 607 -41.55 3.82 5.98
N ALA A 608 -41.22 5.02 5.48
CA ALA A 608 -42.02 6.23 5.75
C ALA A 608 -43.44 6.12 5.18
N VAL A 609 -43.61 5.49 4.01
CA VAL A 609 -44.93 5.25 3.37
C VAL A 609 -45.68 4.09 4.01
N GLY A 610 -45.02 3.25 4.86
CA GLY A 610 -45.65 2.11 5.54
C GLY A 610 -45.67 0.81 4.72
N ILE A 611 -44.92 0.74 3.62
CA ILE A 611 -44.80 -0.46 2.79
C ILE A 611 -43.72 -1.41 3.33
N ALA A 612 -42.66 -0.88 3.93
CA ALA A 612 -41.58 -1.68 4.50
C ALA A 612 -41.98 -2.23 5.87
N ASN A 613 -41.74 -3.51 6.06
CA ASN A 613 -41.82 -4.18 7.37
C ASN A 613 -40.44 -4.31 8.01
N MET A 614 -40.40 -4.75 9.27
CA MET A 614 -39.17 -4.91 10.05
C MET A 614 -38.20 -5.93 9.40
N TRP A 615 -38.70 -6.99 8.78
CA TRP A 615 -37.92 -8.00 8.08
C TRP A 615 -37.18 -7.42 6.88
N LEU A 616 -37.88 -6.62 6.06
CA LEU A 616 -37.27 -5.95 4.92
C LEU A 616 -36.19 -4.96 5.37
N ALA A 617 -36.44 -4.25 6.48
CA ALA A 617 -35.49 -3.31 7.06
C ALA A 617 -34.15 -3.99 7.43
N VAL A 618 -34.22 -5.09 8.16
CA VAL A 618 -33.04 -5.84 8.60
C VAL A 618 -32.34 -6.52 7.44
N PHE A 619 -33.10 -7.13 6.53
CA PHE A 619 -32.51 -7.74 5.34
C PHE A 619 -31.76 -6.71 4.48
N ALA A 620 -32.34 -5.52 4.31
CA ALA A 620 -31.69 -4.42 3.60
C ALA A 620 -30.42 -3.93 4.32
N ASP A 621 -30.39 -3.88 5.65
CA ASP A 621 -29.22 -3.42 6.40
C ASP A 621 -28.10 -4.47 6.39
N VAL A 622 -28.39 -5.69 6.86
CA VAL A 622 -27.41 -6.78 6.95
C VAL A 622 -27.01 -7.30 5.56
N GLY A 623 -27.97 -7.48 4.64
CA GLY A 623 -27.71 -7.95 3.30
C GLY A 623 -26.83 -6.99 2.50
N VAL A 624 -27.11 -5.69 2.58
CA VAL A 624 -26.28 -4.64 1.93
C VAL A 624 -24.88 -4.63 2.53
N ALA A 625 -24.75 -4.76 3.86
CA ALA A 625 -23.43 -4.81 4.50
C ALA A 625 -22.62 -6.03 4.03
N VAL A 626 -23.23 -7.21 3.95
CA VAL A 626 -22.58 -8.44 3.45
C VAL A 626 -22.11 -8.26 2.00
N ILE A 627 -22.98 -7.76 1.11
CA ILE A 627 -22.65 -7.53 -0.29
C ILE A 627 -21.49 -6.51 -0.42
N ALA A 628 -21.56 -5.42 0.33
CA ALA A 628 -20.51 -4.38 0.31
C ALA A 628 -19.16 -4.91 0.84
N ILE A 629 -19.15 -5.76 1.87
CA ILE A 629 -17.95 -6.44 2.38
C ILE A 629 -17.38 -7.40 1.31
N LEU A 630 -18.21 -8.21 0.67
CA LEU A 630 -17.77 -9.12 -0.39
C LEU A 630 -17.19 -8.34 -1.59
N ASN A 631 -17.80 -7.22 -1.95
CA ASN A 631 -17.27 -6.33 -2.98
C ASN A 631 -15.93 -5.71 -2.57
N ALA A 632 -15.80 -5.26 -1.30
CA ALA A 632 -14.56 -4.71 -0.76
C ALA A 632 -13.39 -5.71 -0.83
N MET A 633 -13.64 -7.00 -0.57
CA MET A 633 -12.62 -8.04 -0.67
C MET A 633 -12.03 -8.19 -2.08
N ARG A 634 -12.72 -7.74 -3.14
CA ARG A 634 -12.18 -7.75 -4.51
C ARG A 634 -10.98 -6.81 -4.69
N ALA A 635 -10.80 -5.83 -3.80
CA ALA A 635 -9.63 -4.95 -3.82
C ALA A 635 -8.33 -5.72 -3.57
N MET A 636 -8.37 -6.81 -2.79
CA MET A 636 -7.21 -7.67 -2.51
C MET A 636 -6.75 -8.50 -3.73
N ASN A 637 -7.64 -8.75 -4.71
CA ASN A 637 -7.34 -9.57 -5.87
C ASN A 637 -6.68 -8.71 -6.95
N VAL A 638 -5.39 -8.55 -6.87
CA VAL A 638 -4.57 -7.92 -7.91
C VAL A 638 -4.04 -9.02 -8.83
N LYS A 639 -4.22 -8.86 -10.14
CA LYS A 639 -3.57 -9.75 -11.12
C LYS A 639 -2.07 -9.46 -11.11
N LYS A 640 -1.27 -10.53 -11.03
CA LYS A 640 0.18 -10.48 -11.24
C LYS A 640 0.50 -10.06 -12.66
#